data_b278c634205f3583255b3dcb7aaa298e
#
_entry.id   b278c634205f3583255b3dcb7aaa298e
#
_cell.length_a   1.000
_cell.length_b   1.000
_cell.length_c   1.000
_cell.angle_alpha   90.00
_cell.angle_beta   90.00
_cell.angle_gamma   90.00
#
_symmetry.space_group_name_H-M   'P 1'
#
loop_
_entity.id
_entity.type
_entity.pdbx_description
1 polymer ?
#
loop_
_entity_poly.entity_id
_entity_poly.type
_entity_poly.pdbx_seq_one_letter_code
_entity_poly.pdbx_strand_id
1 'polypeptide(L)'
;MKLLAVVLGLGLISAMGVAQGVNCNMQGYKAVDGLRAVASAGGVTLNWTGEAQQELRAEFALRDGQPVVAELAARKAGGAWVVLGKDLTPQFEVTTGRRRISTTELDILKRLGKDTPAIEDEYKWNVFWDAPLVVPGHERLVGPGRTEDEIKRAAVRYKSDACTVKTDGDRVSVTFNGLTLGIFSGDLQFTVYKGSSLLRQEAMASTEAKDVAFIYKAGLKGFAIANGNKVVWRDTSQMWQENDFGGAVNQQAVNIRARNRLEIMQAGAGSLAVFPPPHKFFFARENEVNGGYVYTRKDSDSSFSLGVMQPERCEGYDPWGVSPEVWTRRASTAHSQAENCALYNAPPGTVQRMAAYYYLSATGSHATQQAVMAYTHDDVYKPVAGFKTVTGHFHLELNEMVRDRGTSDLSPTWVPVFRGLGINIVYLGDFHDDSDGTDAGPKRLPEQKAYFEASAKLSDKNFLVMPEEEANAYIAGHTYYMSPKPIYFTHSGPRTNGQPFEENIAGYGTVYHLGSTDDVLRFMNETKSILWVAHPRTKSSAMYPDMYKDKDYFLSDRFIGGSWESLPVDLSQPRLCEVRCFGVNDDMSNWAPKPKFMLAEGDTYMKAPGDDTYSSFAVNYLKLDKVPLFNESWSPIVEGIHDGNFFGTTGEILFHNWGIEGSGAKSVYTATIEYTFPLDFAELVWSDGAKVDRKIVKLTDTTAFGTKSFRIPFDATGKKWVRFAVWDSAGDGAWLQPVAVK
;
A
#
# COMPACT_ATOMS: atom_id res chain seq x y z
N MET A 1 -2.82 61.23 -75.14
CA MET A 1 -3.23 59.86 -74.77
C MET A 1 -2.82 59.60 -73.30
N LYS A 2 -3.78 59.65 -72.40
CA LYS A 2 -3.53 59.49 -70.97
C LYS A 2 -3.87 58.03 -70.63
N LEU A 3 -2.90 57.24 -70.10
CA LEU A 3 -3.12 55.90 -69.51
C LEU A 3 -3.59 56.10 -68.07
N LEU A 4 -4.74 55.50 -67.77
CA LEU A 4 -5.26 55.34 -66.40
C LEU A 4 -4.72 54.03 -65.82
N ALA A 5 -4.00 54.08 -64.68
CA ALA A 5 -3.61 52.92 -63.92
C ALA A 5 -4.67 52.69 -62.82
N VAL A 6 -5.30 51.53 -62.88
CA VAL A 6 -6.22 51.07 -61.84
C VAL A 6 -5.40 50.23 -60.84
N VAL A 7 -5.31 50.68 -59.58
CA VAL A 7 -4.72 49.94 -58.48
C VAL A 7 -5.83 49.13 -57.80
N LEU A 8 -5.80 47.76 -57.93
CA LEU A 8 -6.62 46.86 -57.15
C LEU A 8 -5.94 46.61 -55.77
N GLY A 9 -6.52 47.14 -54.72
CA GLY A 9 -6.14 46.81 -53.36
C GLY A 9 -6.75 45.48 -52.98
N LEU A 10 -5.91 44.43 -52.81
CA LEU A 10 -6.30 43.18 -52.13
C LEU A 10 -6.26 43.40 -50.61
N GLY A 11 -7.44 43.51 -50.01
CA GLY A 11 -7.60 43.47 -48.59
C GLY A 11 -7.39 42.03 -48.08
N LEU A 12 -6.28 41.78 -47.39
CA LEU A 12 -6.07 40.57 -46.59
C LEU A 12 -7.01 40.63 -45.35
N ILE A 13 -8.13 39.94 -45.44
CA ILE A 13 -8.94 39.64 -44.26
C ILE A 13 -8.22 38.49 -43.53
N SER A 14 -7.49 38.84 -42.47
CA SER A 14 -7.01 37.87 -41.50
C SER A 14 -8.21 37.30 -40.78
N ALA A 15 -8.65 36.11 -41.18
CA ALA A 15 -9.58 35.34 -40.40
C ALA A 15 -8.86 34.94 -39.10
N MET A 16 -9.06 35.68 -38.03
CA MET A 16 -8.82 35.18 -36.69
C MET A 16 -9.77 33.97 -36.48
N GLY A 17 -9.24 32.80 -36.63
CA GLY A 17 -9.93 31.56 -36.23
C GLY A 17 -10.21 31.69 -34.75
N VAL A 18 -11.44 31.94 -34.37
CA VAL A 18 -11.93 31.74 -33.01
C VAL A 18 -11.84 30.27 -32.81
N ALA A 19 -10.85 29.82 -32.04
CA ALA A 19 -10.78 28.44 -31.57
C ALA A 19 -12.13 28.14 -30.88
N GLN A 20 -12.94 27.27 -31.49
CA GLN A 20 -14.17 26.81 -30.87
C GLN A 20 -13.77 26.03 -29.64
N GLY A 21 -13.91 26.63 -28.47
CA GLY A 21 -13.69 25.93 -27.19
C GLY A 21 -14.68 24.78 -27.10
N VAL A 22 -14.14 23.61 -26.77
CA VAL A 22 -14.95 22.39 -26.56
C VAL A 22 -15.81 22.60 -25.32
N ASN A 23 -17.13 22.56 -25.48
CA ASN A 23 -18.06 22.61 -24.35
C ASN A 23 -18.08 21.28 -23.65
N CYS A 24 -17.90 21.26 -22.32
CA CYS A 24 -18.01 20.05 -21.51
C CYS A 24 -19.45 19.48 -21.53
N ASN A 25 -19.58 18.19 -21.78
CA ASN A 25 -20.85 17.48 -21.72
C ASN A 25 -21.30 17.35 -20.26
N MET A 26 -22.44 17.98 -19.91
CA MET A 26 -23.03 18.01 -18.58
C MET A 26 -24.16 16.99 -18.37
N GLN A 27 -24.43 16.08 -19.31
CA GLN A 27 -25.56 15.13 -19.21
C GLN A 27 -25.41 14.18 -18.00
N GLY A 28 -24.18 13.86 -17.59
CA GLY A 28 -23.90 13.02 -16.42
C GLY A 28 -23.86 13.81 -15.11
N TYR A 29 -23.93 15.12 -15.15
CA TYR A 29 -23.88 15.98 -13.97
C TYR A 29 -25.23 16.10 -13.28
N LYS A 30 -25.24 15.91 -11.98
CA LYS A 30 -26.36 16.20 -11.07
C LYS A 30 -25.83 17.13 -9.98
N ALA A 31 -26.61 18.17 -9.67
CA ALA A 31 -26.22 19.10 -8.60
C ALA A 31 -26.09 18.36 -7.25
N VAL A 32 -25.01 18.68 -6.54
CA VAL A 32 -24.74 18.21 -5.17
C VAL A 32 -24.66 19.44 -4.29
N ASP A 33 -25.35 19.43 -3.18
CA ASP A 33 -25.29 20.54 -2.24
C ASP A 33 -23.84 20.74 -1.72
N GLY A 34 -23.36 21.98 -1.74
CA GLY A 34 -21.98 22.31 -1.40
C GLY A 34 -20.93 21.95 -2.46
N LEU A 35 -21.34 21.41 -3.65
CA LEU A 35 -20.46 21.15 -4.77
C LEU A 35 -21.16 21.47 -6.10
N ARG A 36 -20.70 22.48 -6.82
CA ARG A 36 -21.32 22.98 -8.05
C ARG A 36 -20.36 22.95 -9.23
N ALA A 37 -20.81 22.41 -10.36
CA ALA A 37 -20.15 22.52 -11.65
C ALA A 37 -20.89 23.49 -12.55
N VAL A 38 -20.16 24.37 -13.25
CA VAL A 38 -20.68 25.30 -14.20
C VAL A 38 -19.86 25.24 -15.49
N ALA A 39 -20.48 24.79 -16.58
CA ALA A 39 -19.84 24.79 -17.88
C ALA A 39 -19.73 26.21 -18.42
N SER A 40 -18.63 26.51 -19.11
CA SER A 40 -18.34 27.74 -19.82
C SER A 40 -17.86 27.45 -21.25
N ALA A 41 -17.77 28.44 -22.10
CA ALA A 41 -17.16 28.27 -23.43
C ALA A 41 -15.70 27.83 -23.28
N GLY A 42 -15.40 26.57 -23.65
CA GLY A 42 -14.05 25.98 -23.59
C GLY A 42 -13.65 25.33 -22.27
N GLY A 43 -14.59 25.17 -21.29
CA GLY A 43 -14.21 24.55 -20.03
C GLY A 43 -15.33 24.35 -19.03
N VAL A 44 -14.95 24.06 -17.78
CA VAL A 44 -15.84 23.90 -16.64
C VAL A 44 -15.19 24.45 -15.37
N THR A 45 -15.99 25.10 -14.53
CA THR A 45 -15.59 25.57 -13.21
C THR A 45 -16.29 24.71 -12.14
N LEU A 46 -15.52 24.11 -11.25
CA LEU A 46 -16.00 23.46 -10.04
C LEU A 46 -15.80 24.41 -8.86
N ASN A 47 -16.86 24.63 -8.07
CA ASN A 47 -16.81 25.33 -6.79
C ASN A 47 -17.37 24.40 -5.71
N TRP A 48 -16.64 24.26 -4.62
CA TRP A 48 -17.12 23.41 -3.52
C TRP A 48 -16.62 23.91 -2.17
N THR A 49 -17.26 23.42 -1.11
CA THR A 49 -16.86 23.68 0.27
C THR A 49 -15.99 22.51 0.74
N GLY A 50 -14.79 22.81 1.19
CA GLY A 50 -13.85 21.87 1.81
C GLY A 50 -13.95 21.86 3.35
N GLU A 51 -12.95 21.27 3.97
CA GLU A 51 -12.81 21.25 5.43
C GLU A 51 -12.71 22.68 5.99
N ALA A 52 -13.09 22.83 7.27
CA ALA A 52 -13.12 24.12 7.95
C ALA A 52 -13.90 25.21 7.21
N GLN A 53 -14.92 24.81 6.42
CA GLN A 53 -15.76 25.71 5.61
C GLN A 53 -14.97 26.59 4.64
N GLN A 54 -13.84 26.12 4.16
CA GLN A 54 -13.11 26.81 3.09
C GLN A 54 -13.89 26.68 1.78
N GLU A 55 -13.89 27.73 1.00
CA GLU A 55 -14.44 27.72 -0.35
C GLU A 55 -13.31 27.47 -1.36
N LEU A 56 -13.50 26.52 -2.25
CA LEU A 56 -12.50 26.02 -3.19
C LEU A 56 -13.01 26.15 -4.61
N ARG A 57 -12.09 26.40 -5.54
CA ARG A 57 -12.39 26.51 -6.97
C ARG A 57 -11.32 25.83 -7.80
N ALA A 58 -11.76 25.05 -8.77
CA ALA A 58 -10.93 24.52 -9.83
C ALA A 58 -11.58 24.81 -11.18
N GLU A 59 -10.83 25.43 -12.09
CA GLU A 59 -11.25 25.70 -13.46
C GLU A 59 -10.45 24.82 -14.40
N PHE A 60 -11.15 24.07 -15.23
CA PHE A 60 -10.56 23.20 -16.24
C PHE A 60 -10.95 23.70 -17.63
N ALA A 61 -9.98 23.72 -18.54
CA ALA A 61 -10.17 24.16 -19.91
C ALA A 61 -9.51 23.20 -20.91
N LEU A 62 -9.97 23.25 -22.14
CA LEU A 62 -9.33 22.58 -23.26
C LEU A 62 -8.80 23.63 -24.24
N ARG A 63 -7.48 23.65 -24.44
CA ARG A 63 -6.81 24.63 -25.36
C ARG A 63 -6.01 23.83 -26.38
N ASP A 64 -6.38 23.95 -27.64
CA ASP A 64 -5.73 23.25 -28.76
C ASP A 64 -5.55 21.73 -28.54
N GLY A 65 -6.57 21.09 -27.98
CA GLY A 65 -6.56 19.68 -27.66
C GLY A 65 -5.75 19.31 -26.41
N GLN A 66 -5.27 20.31 -25.65
CA GLN A 66 -4.53 20.11 -24.38
C GLN A 66 -5.43 20.48 -23.20
N PRO A 67 -5.70 19.51 -22.30
CA PRO A 67 -6.33 19.81 -21.02
C PRO A 67 -5.44 20.72 -20.18
N VAL A 68 -6.04 21.75 -19.59
CA VAL A 68 -5.36 22.74 -18.75
C VAL A 68 -6.14 22.92 -17.46
N VAL A 69 -5.46 22.96 -16.34
CA VAL A 69 -6.02 23.48 -15.09
C VAL A 69 -5.86 25.00 -15.13
N ALA A 70 -6.92 25.67 -15.58
CA ALA A 70 -6.88 27.10 -15.83
C ALA A 70 -6.71 27.89 -14.53
N GLU A 71 -7.33 27.46 -13.44
CA GLU A 71 -7.11 28.01 -12.10
C GLU A 71 -7.38 27.02 -11.00
N LEU A 72 -6.55 27.03 -9.96
CA LEU A 72 -6.82 26.48 -8.64
C LEU A 72 -6.82 27.65 -7.64
N ALA A 73 -7.85 27.74 -6.82
CA ALA A 73 -7.96 28.79 -5.83
C ALA A 73 -8.69 28.32 -4.57
N ALA A 74 -8.34 28.94 -3.44
CA ALA A 74 -8.98 28.69 -2.17
C ALA A 74 -9.23 30.02 -1.43
N ARG A 75 -10.28 30.06 -0.60
CA ARG A 75 -10.52 31.20 0.33
C ARG A 75 -11.15 30.72 1.62
N LYS A 76 -10.91 31.44 2.70
CA LYS A 76 -11.73 31.33 3.90
C LYS A 76 -13.14 31.84 3.57
N ALA A 77 -14.16 31.29 4.23
CA ALA A 77 -15.54 31.69 4.00
C ALA A 77 -15.70 33.23 3.98
N GLY A 78 -16.22 33.76 2.87
CA GLY A 78 -16.39 35.18 2.67
C GLY A 78 -15.11 36.04 2.48
N GLY A 79 -13.94 35.41 2.49
CA GLY A 79 -12.64 36.07 2.29
C GLY A 79 -12.28 36.32 0.81
N ALA A 80 -11.11 36.90 0.59
CA ALA A 80 -10.55 37.04 -0.75
C ALA A 80 -10.01 35.71 -1.28
N TRP A 81 -10.16 35.46 -2.57
CA TRP A 81 -9.57 34.31 -3.24
C TRP A 81 -8.03 34.37 -3.22
N VAL A 82 -7.39 33.30 -2.83
CA VAL A 82 -5.96 33.06 -3.00
C VAL A 82 -5.81 32.11 -4.18
N VAL A 83 -5.11 32.55 -5.21
CA VAL A 83 -4.81 31.73 -6.37
C VAL A 83 -3.61 30.85 -6.05
N LEU A 84 -3.80 29.53 -6.13
CA LEU A 84 -2.79 28.53 -5.86
C LEU A 84 -2.03 28.11 -7.12
N GLY A 85 -2.65 28.26 -8.29
CA GLY A 85 -2.01 28.00 -9.57
C GLY A 85 -2.88 28.45 -10.72
N LYS A 86 -2.24 28.83 -11.83
CA LYS A 86 -2.91 29.23 -13.09
C LYS A 86 -2.24 28.56 -14.27
N ASP A 87 -3.07 28.23 -15.27
CA ASP A 87 -2.63 27.70 -16.56
C ASP A 87 -1.68 26.50 -16.42
N LEU A 88 -2.00 25.62 -15.47
CA LEU A 88 -1.17 24.46 -15.16
C LEU A 88 -1.45 23.33 -16.15
N THR A 89 -0.38 22.64 -16.57
CA THR A 89 -0.46 21.49 -17.46
C THR A 89 -0.39 20.20 -16.64
N PRO A 90 -1.40 19.32 -16.73
CA PRO A 90 -1.33 17.98 -16.14
C PRO A 90 -0.21 17.17 -16.79
N GLN A 91 0.66 16.60 -15.95
CA GLN A 91 1.80 15.82 -16.39
C GLN A 91 1.71 14.38 -15.88
N PHE A 92 2.09 13.46 -16.75
CA PHE A 92 2.35 12.07 -16.43
C PHE A 92 3.58 11.60 -17.20
N GLU A 93 4.38 10.79 -16.55
CA GLU A 93 5.45 10.03 -17.19
C GLU A 93 5.31 8.57 -16.76
N VAL A 94 5.65 7.64 -17.64
CA VAL A 94 5.66 6.22 -17.36
C VAL A 94 7.00 5.63 -17.77
N THR A 95 7.55 4.76 -16.92
CA THR A 95 8.64 3.86 -17.28
C THR A 95 8.08 2.46 -17.27
N THR A 96 8.16 1.77 -18.40
CA THR A 96 7.65 0.41 -18.58
C THR A 96 8.79 -0.56 -18.78
N GLY A 97 8.63 -1.77 -18.25
CA GLY A 97 9.49 -2.92 -18.45
C GLY A 97 8.67 -4.17 -18.74
N ARG A 98 9.35 -5.29 -18.92
CA ARG A 98 8.70 -6.57 -19.20
C ARG A 98 8.48 -7.38 -17.93
N ARG A 99 7.23 -7.75 -17.66
CA ARG A 99 6.87 -8.69 -16.60
C ARG A 99 7.22 -10.11 -17.03
N ARG A 100 7.90 -10.86 -16.17
CA ARG A 100 8.21 -12.27 -16.34
C ARG A 100 7.78 -13.04 -15.10
N ILE A 101 7.49 -14.33 -15.27
CA ILE A 101 7.37 -15.22 -14.13
C ILE A 101 8.75 -15.39 -13.48
N SER A 102 8.80 -15.36 -12.16
CA SER A 102 10.05 -15.62 -11.45
C SER A 102 10.43 -17.10 -11.51
N THR A 103 11.72 -17.40 -11.39
CA THR A 103 12.20 -18.80 -11.33
C THR A 103 11.64 -19.55 -10.12
N THR A 104 11.46 -18.84 -9.00
CA THR A 104 10.91 -19.42 -7.77
C THR A 104 9.42 -19.77 -7.91
N GLU A 105 8.65 -18.93 -8.61
CA GLU A 105 7.26 -19.19 -8.96
C GLU A 105 7.13 -20.39 -9.90
N LEU A 106 7.95 -20.40 -10.97
CA LEU A 106 7.96 -21.48 -11.95
C LEU A 106 8.31 -22.84 -11.31
N ASP A 107 9.17 -22.85 -10.32
CA ASP A 107 9.56 -24.07 -9.59
C ASP A 107 8.36 -24.67 -8.83
N ILE A 108 7.53 -23.84 -8.21
CA ILE A 108 6.30 -24.28 -7.54
C ILE A 108 5.30 -24.82 -8.57
N LEU A 109 5.11 -24.12 -9.69
CA LEU A 109 4.19 -24.58 -10.73
C LEU A 109 4.60 -25.94 -11.28
N LYS A 110 5.90 -26.18 -11.47
CA LYS A 110 6.45 -27.48 -11.85
C LYS A 110 6.14 -28.57 -10.83
N ARG A 111 6.34 -28.31 -9.54
CA ARG A 111 6.01 -29.25 -8.46
C ARG A 111 4.53 -29.59 -8.40
N LEU A 112 3.67 -28.64 -8.77
CA LEU A 112 2.22 -28.82 -8.88
C LEU A 112 1.79 -29.51 -10.20
N GLY A 113 2.69 -29.71 -11.15
CA GLY A 113 2.38 -30.17 -12.49
C GLY A 113 1.52 -29.18 -13.28
N LYS A 114 1.68 -27.90 -13.01
CA LYS A 114 0.91 -26.78 -13.60
C LYS A 114 1.79 -25.84 -14.44
N ASP A 115 2.94 -26.26 -14.87
CA ASP A 115 3.91 -25.46 -15.64
C ASP A 115 3.59 -25.39 -17.15
N THR A 116 2.35 -25.07 -17.47
CA THR A 116 1.95 -24.82 -18.84
C THR A 116 2.08 -23.34 -19.20
N PRO A 117 2.38 -22.97 -20.46
CA PRO A 117 2.51 -21.56 -20.87
C PRO A 117 1.31 -20.69 -20.51
N ALA A 118 0.09 -21.24 -20.51
CA ALA A 118 -1.11 -20.50 -20.14
C ALA A 118 -1.15 -20.18 -18.64
N ILE A 119 -0.73 -21.13 -17.81
CA ILE A 119 -0.65 -20.94 -16.34
C ILE A 119 0.51 -20.03 -15.98
N GLU A 120 1.66 -20.19 -16.61
CA GLU A 120 2.79 -19.28 -16.44
C GLU A 120 2.39 -17.83 -16.81
N ASP A 121 1.59 -17.65 -17.86
CA ASP A 121 1.08 -16.36 -18.31
C ASP A 121 0.11 -15.72 -17.29
N GLU A 122 -0.64 -16.52 -16.55
CA GLU A 122 -1.50 -16.09 -15.48
C GLU A 122 -0.69 -15.74 -14.21
N TYR A 123 0.21 -16.62 -13.80
CA TYR A 123 0.93 -16.49 -12.53
C TYR A 123 2.06 -15.47 -12.56
N LYS A 124 2.56 -15.06 -13.72
CA LYS A 124 3.57 -13.99 -13.81
C LYS A 124 3.14 -12.67 -13.15
N TRP A 125 1.84 -12.45 -12.98
CA TRP A 125 1.30 -11.27 -12.30
C TRP A 125 1.38 -11.34 -10.78
N ASN A 126 1.73 -12.49 -10.23
CA ASN A 126 1.90 -12.73 -8.79
C ASN A 126 3.33 -12.48 -8.30
N VAL A 127 4.18 -11.89 -9.10
CA VAL A 127 5.60 -11.68 -8.78
C VAL A 127 5.75 -10.83 -7.53
N PHE A 128 6.52 -11.34 -6.59
CA PHE A 128 6.84 -10.68 -5.32
C PHE A 128 8.06 -9.75 -5.46
N TRP A 129 9.09 -10.21 -6.16
CA TRP A 129 10.34 -9.49 -6.38
C TRP A 129 10.48 -9.16 -7.86
N ASP A 130 10.61 -7.88 -8.19
CA ASP A 130 10.89 -7.49 -9.56
C ASP A 130 11.46 -6.06 -9.64
N ALA A 131 12.47 -5.86 -10.46
CA ALA A 131 13.07 -4.57 -10.71
C ALA A 131 12.87 -4.14 -12.16
N PRO A 132 12.58 -2.85 -12.43
CA PRO A 132 12.39 -2.37 -13.79
C PRO A 132 13.72 -2.29 -14.55
N LEU A 133 14.83 -2.08 -13.83
CA LEU A 133 16.11 -1.72 -14.41
C LEU A 133 17.20 -2.72 -14.05
N VAL A 134 18.10 -2.97 -14.99
CA VAL A 134 19.39 -3.57 -14.68
C VAL A 134 20.25 -2.50 -14.01
N VAL A 135 20.67 -2.76 -12.78
CA VAL A 135 21.65 -1.92 -12.12
C VAL A 135 23.04 -2.37 -12.59
N PRO A 136 23.85 -1.48 -13.20
CA PRO A 136 25.18 -1.86 -13.68
C PRO A 136 26.02 -2.47 -12.54
N GLY A 137 26.60 -3.63 -12.81
CA GLY A 137 27.41 -4.40 -11.83
C GLY A 137 26.61 -5.41 -11.01
N HIS A 138 25.29 -5.47 -11.17
CA HIS A 138 24.39 -6.36 -10.43
C HIS A 138 23.49 -7.20 -11.36
N GLU A 139 24.05 -7.72 -12.44
CA GLU A 139 23.33 -8.45 -13.48
C GLU A 139 22.84 -9.84 -13.06
N ARG A 140 23.10 -10.26 -11.82
CA ARG A 140 22.74 -11.59 -11.29
C ARG A 140 21.55 -11.60 -10.35
N LEU A 141 20.74 -10.58 -10.42
CA LEU A 141 19.54 -10.49 -9.58
C LEU A 141 18.54 -11.61 -9.89
N VAL A 142 17.68 -11.88 -8.91
CA VAL A 142 16.69 -12.95 -8.95
C VAL A 142 15.84 -12.86 -10.23
N GLY A 143 16.10 -13.74 -11.18
CA GLY A 143 15.45 -13.76 -12.48
C GLY A 143 16.33 -13.27 -13.64
N PRO A 144 15.89 -13.46 -14.89
CA PRO A 144 16.62 -12.96 -16.03
C PRO A 144 16.63 -11.43 -16.02
N GLY A 145 17.83 -10.85 -15.95
CA GLY A 145 18.06 -9.41 -16.00
C GLY A 145 17.32 -8.75 -17.16
N ARG A 146 16.94 -7.49 -16.99
CA ARG A 146 16.34 -6.68 -18.07
C ARG A 146 17.41 -5.93 -18.81
N THR A 147 17.22 -5.79 -20.10
CA THR A 147 18.09 -4.98 -20.94
C THR A 147 17.52 -3.58 -21.10
N GLU A 148 18.36 -2.59 -21.38
CA GLU A 148 17.94 -1.20 -21.62
C GLU A 148 16.88 -1.11 -22.73
N ASP A 149 16.92 -2.01 -23.73
CA ASP A 149 15.95 -2.00 -24.83
C ASP A 149 14.53 -2.38 -24.37
N GLU A 150 14.39 -3.10 -23.25
CA GLU A 150 13.09 -3.47 -22.69
C GLU A 150 12.47 -2.33 -21.90
N ILE A 151 13.26 -1.32 -21.54
CA ILE A 151 12.82 -0.20 -20.71
C ILE A 151 12.42 0.95 -21.63
N LYS A 152 11.15 1.35 -21.54
CA LYS A 152 10.61 2.45 -22.33
C LYS A 152 10.12 3.56 -21.41
N ARG A 153 10.55 4.77 -21.69
CA ARG A 153 10.12 5.97 -20.97
C ARG A 153 9.29 6.86 -21.87
N ALA A 154 8.16 7.32 -21.39
CA ALA A 154 7.28 8.19 -22.15
C ALA A 154 6.61 9.24 -21.26
N ALA A 155 6.51 10.46 -21.78
CA ALA A 155 5.67 11.50 -21.23
C ALA A 155 4.28 11.50 -21.89
N VAL A 156 3.29 11.98 -21.16
CA VAL A 156 1.92 12.10 -21.63
C VAL A 156 1.80 13.04 -22.85
N ARG A 157 0.92 12.67 -23.76
CA ARG A 157 0.45 13.50 -24.86
C ARG A 157 -1.07 13.54 -24.86
N TYR A 158 -1.63 14.69 -25.12
CA TYR A 158 -3.07 14.86 -25.21
C TYR A 158 -3.49 15.20 -26.63
N LYS A 159 -4.58 14.63 -27.04
CA LYS A 159 -5.33 15.00 -28.24
C LYS A 159 -6.82 14.94 -27.89
N SER A 160 -7.20 15.77 -26.93
CA SER A 160 -8.56 15.80 -26.42
C SER A 160 -9.47 16.58 -27.35
N ASP A 161 -10.64 16.06 -27.59
CA ASP A 161 -11.71 16.71 -28.33
C ASP A 161 -13.04 16.72 -27.57
N ALA A 162 -13.06 16.11 -26.39
CA ALA A 162 -14.23 16.03 -25.52
C ALA A 162 -13.88 16.25 -24.04
N CYS A 163 -14.81 16.90 -23.34
CA CYS A 163 -14.83 17.02 -21.89
C CYS A 163 -16.20 16.56 -21.38
N THR A 164 -16.20 15.75 -20.33
CA THR A 164 -17.40 15.20 -19.70
C THR A 164 -17.39 15.48 -18.21
N VAL A 165 -18.53 15.93 -17.67
CA VAL A 165 -18.73 16.14 -16.24
C VAL A 165 -19.75 15.13 -15.72
N LYS A 166 -19.38 14.40 -14.66
CA LYS A 166 -20.23 13.36 -14.09
C LYS A 166 -20.29 13.50 -12.58
N THR A 167 -21.48 13.32 -12.02
CA THR A 167 -21.69 13.17 -10.58
C THR A 167 -21.80 11.71 -10.22
N ASP A 168 -21.13 11.33 -9.14
CA ASP A 168 -21.19 10.01 -8.55
C ASP A 168 -21.27 10.10 -7.01
N GLY A 169 -22.50 10.00 -6.47
CA GLY A 169 -22.75 10.29 -5.06
C GLY A 169 -22.40 11.75 -4.71
N ASP A 170 -21.53 11.91 -3.75
CA ASP A 170 -21.02 13.22 -3.28
C ASP A 170 -19.70 13.64 -3.97
N ARG A 171 -19.45 13.15 -5.19
CA ARG A 171 -18.27 13.43 -6.00
C ARG A 171 -18.65 14.01 -7.37
N VAL A 172 -17.81 14.87 -7.89
CA VAL A 172 -17.90 15.32 -9.28
C VAL A 172 -16.58 15.12 -9.97
N SER A 173 -16.62 14.46 -11.11
CA SER A 173 -15.45 14.24 -11.97
C SER A 173 -15.57 15.03 -13.27
N VAL A 174 -14.42 15.52 -13.76
CA VAL A 174 -14.22 16.12 -15.08
C VAL A 174 -13.23 15.24 -15.82
N THR A 175 -13.65 14.72 -16.97
CA THR A 175 -12.86 13.76 -17.76
C THR A 175 -12.59 14.33 -19.14
N PHE A 176 -11.33 14.32 -19.56
CA PHE A 176 -10.87 14.65 -20.89
C PHE A 176 -10.38 13.38 -21.59
N ASN A 177 -10.87 13.12 -22.77
CA ASN A 177 -10.44 11.97 -23.58
C ASN A 177 -9.09 12.21 -24.28
N GLY A 178 -8.59 11.19 -24.97
CA GLY A 178 -7.46 11.30 -25.89
C GLY A 178 -6.09 11.44 -25.21
N LEU A 179 -5.93 10.87 -24.03
CA LEU A 179 -4.63 10.70 -23.38
C LEU A 179 -3.86 9.56 -24.04
N THR A 180 -2.58 9.78 -24.32
CA THR A 180 -1.61 8.74 -24.70
C THR A 180 -0.37 8.85 -23.80
N LEU A 181 0.04 7.75 -23.18
CA LEU A 181 1.17 7.67 -22.26
C LEU A 181 2.04 6.46 -22.61
N GLY A 182 2.92 6.66 -23.60
CA GLY A 182 3.71 5.57 -24.17
C GLY A 182 2.82 4.53 -24.85
N ILE A 183 2.79 3.32 -24.27
CA ILE A 183 1.97 2.20 -24.73
C ILE A 183 0.54 2.22 -24.17
N PHE A 184 0.24 3.12 -23.24
CA PHE A 184 -1.08 3.29 -22.63
C PHE A 184 -1.89 4.32 -23.38
N SER A 185 -3.21 4.09 -23.47
CA SER A 185 -4.19 5.02 -24.03
C SER A 185 -5.42 5.11 -23.14
N GLY A 186 -6.01 6.27 -23.01
CA GLY A 186 -7.18 6.47 -22.15
C GLY A 186 -7.55 7.94 -21.96
N ASP A 187 -7.92 8.27 -20.73
CA ASP A 187 -8.49 9.55 -20.35
C ASP A 187 -7.74 10.19 -19.18
N LEU A 188 -7.77 11.52 -19.12
CA LEU A 188 -7.41 12.29 -17.94
C LEU A 188 -8.67 12.61 -17.14
N GLN A 189 -8.67 12.32 -15.84
CA GLN A 189 -9.78 12.64 -14.95
C GLN A 189 -9.32 13.49 -13.76
N PHE A 190 -10.15 14.47 -13.39
CA PHE A 190 -10.08 15.19 -12.13
C PHE A 190 -11.34 14.88 -11.31
N THR A 191 -11.18 14.61 -10.02
CA THR A 191 -12.30 14.33 -9.12
C THR A 191 -12.20 15.19 -7.87
N VAL A 192 -13.29 15.85 -7.50
CA VAL A 192 -13.45 16.56 -6.23
C VAL A 192 -14.53 15.92 -5.38
N TYR A 193 -14.42 16.08 -4.07
CA TYR A 193 -15.25 15.43 -3.07
C TYR A 193 -15.95 16.48 -2.23
N LYS A 194 -17.25 16.34 -2.04
CA LYS A 194 -18.03 17.21 -1.16
C LYS A 194 -17.46 17.21 0.26
N GLY A 195 -17.32 18.39 0.85
CA GLY A 195 -16.84 18.54 2.23
C GLY A 195 -15.36 18.27 2.43
N SER A 196 -14.61 18.03 1.36
CA SER A 196 -13.18 17.77 1.42
C SER A 196 -12.40 18.75 0.53
N SER A 197 -11.19 19.12 0.94
CA SER A 197 -10.28 19.96 0.15
C SER A 197 -9.46 19.16 -0.87
N LEU A 198 -9.74 17.87 -1.03
CA LEU A 198 -9.05 16.99 -1.95
C LEU A 198 -9.46 17.22 -3.40
N LEU A 199 -8.47 17.22 -4.27
CA LEU A 199 -8.58 17.11 -5.72
C LEU A 199 -7.72 15.94 -6.17
N ARG A 200 -8.31 14.93 -6.81
CA ARG A 200 -7.60 13.80 -7.40
C ARG A 200 -7.40 14.00 -8.89
N GLN A 201 -6.19 13.87 -9.39
CA GLN A 201 -5.82 13.84 -10.79
C GLN A 201 -5.42 12.42 -11.16
N GLU A 202 -5.94 11.86 -12.25
CA GLU A 202 -5.68 10.51 -12.68
C GLU A 202 -5.50 10.40 -14.19
N ALA A 203 -4.50 9.64 -14.62
CA ALA A 203 -4.51 9.03 -15.95
C ALA A 203 -5.17 7.63 -15.82
N MET A 204 -6.34 7.49 -16.40
CA MET A 204 -7.06 6.22 -16.50
C MET A 204 -6.78 5.61 -17.86
N ALA A 205 -5.78 4.71 -17.94
CA ALA A 205 -5.28 4.28 -19.23
C ALA A 205 -5.00 2.77 -19.24
N SER A 206 -5.24 2.13 -20.38
CA SER A 206 -5.00 0.71 -20.61
C SER A 206 -4.01 0.48 -21.75
N THR A 207 -3.50 -0.74 -21.82
CA THR A 207 -2.65 -1.20 -22.92
C THR A 207 -3.06 -2.63 -23.32
N GLU A 208 -2.94 -2.94 -24.60
CA GLU A 208 -3.07 -4.31 -25.10
C GLU A 208 -1.70 -5.03 -25.20
N ALA A 209 -0.63 -4.35 -24.82
CA ALA A 209 0.69 -4.95 -24.81
C ALA A 209 0.77 -6.04 -23.72
N LYS A 210 1.43 -7.15 -24.07
CA LYS A 210 1.63 -8.25 -23.11
C LYS A 210 2.83 -7.98 -22.20
N ASP A 211 2.80 -8.60 -21.03
CA ASP A 211 3.93 -8.63 -20.12
C ASP A 211 4.40 -7.25 -19.66
N VAL A 212 3.47 -6.34 -19.36
CA VAL A 212 3.84 -4.98 -18.95
C VAL A 212 3.93 -4.88 -17.43
N ALA A 213 5.08 -4.37 -16.98
CA ALA A 213 5.28 -3.85 -15.64
C ALA A 213 5.66 -2.37 -15.73
N PHE A 214 5.25 -1.53 -14.78
CA PHE A 214 5.48 -0.09 -14.89
C PHE A 214 5.60 0.61 -13.54
N ILE A 215 6.22 1.79 -13.59
CA ILE A 215 6.18 2.84 -12.59
C ILE A 215 5.73 4.14 -13.24
N TYR A 216 5.27 5.11 -12.45
CA TYR A 216 4.78 6.37 -13.01
C TYR A 216 5.17 7.59 -12.18
N LYS A 217 5.06 8.76 -12.82
CA LYS A 217 5.01 10.08 -12.21
C LYS A 217 3.72 10.77 -12.59
N ALA A 218 3.14 11.55 -11.66
CA ALA A 218 1.96 12.37 -11.90
C ALA A 218 2.12 13.72 -11.22
N GLY A 219 1.79 14.79 -11.89
CA GLY A 219 1.97 16.13 -11.32
C GLY A 219 1.32 17.24 -12.14
N LEU A 220 1.60 18.47 -11.72
CA LEU A 220 1.21 19.70 -12.43
C LEU A 220 2.45 20.54 -12.74
N LYS A 221 2.48 21.11 -13.94
CA LYS A 221 3.55 21.96 -14.43
C LYS A 221 3.02 23.38 -14.68
N GLY A 222 3.89 24.37 -14.46
CA GLY A 222 3.60 25.77 -14.78
C GLY A 222 3.33 26.63 -13.55
N PHE A 223 3.62 26.15 -12.35
CA PHE A 223 3.58 27.00 -11.16
C PHE A 223 4.58 28.15 -11.30
N ALA A 224 4.16 29.37 -11.01
CA ALA A 224 4.99 30.55 -11.18
C ALA A 224 6.06 30.67 -10.07
N ILE A 225 7.30 30.91 -10.47
CA ILE A 225 8.40 31.36 -9.58
C ILE A 225 8.25 32.87 -9.42
N ALA A 226 7.29 33.32 -8.66
CA ALA A 226 7.03 34.74 -8.46
C ALA A 226 6.35 34.92 -7.08
N ASN A 227 6.38 36.16 -6.58
CA ASN A 227 5.65 36.56 -5.38
C ASN A 227 5.99 35.71 -4.10
N GLY A 228 7.18 35.15 -4.04
CA GLY A 228 7.60 34.33 -2.89
C GLY A 228 6.97 32.93 -2.84
N ASN A 229 6.48 32.41 -3.98
CA ASN A 229 6.06 31.03 -4.09
C ASN A 229 7.26 30.11 -3.87
N LYS A 230 7.06 29.10 -3.04
CA LYS A 230 8.09 28.10 -2.70
C LYS A 230 7.45 26.76 -2.42
N VAL A 231 8.24 25.70 -2.49
CA VAL A 231 7.85 24.37 -2.01
C VAL A 231 8.51 24.11 -0.67
N VAL A 232 7.74 23.60 0.27
CA VAL A 232 8.21 23.25 1.60
C VAL A 232 7.83 21.80 1.92
N TRP A 233 8.67 21.14 2.71
CA TRP A 233 8.43 19.78 3.18
C TRP A 233 9.12 19.55 4.51
N ARG A 234 8.77 18.48 5.19
CA ARG A 234 9.56 17.98 6.33
C ARG A 234 10.50 16.90 5.83
N ASP A 235 11.77 16.99 6.20
CA ASP A 235 12.75 15.95 5.91
C ASP A 235 12.62 14.75 6.86
N THR A 236 13.47 13.75 6.68
CA THR A 236 13.50 12.54 7.51
C THR A 236 13.82 12.80 8.98
N SER A 237 14.45 13.94 9.29
CA SER A 237 14.72 14.42 10.66
C SER A 237 13.59 15.31 11.21
N GLN A 238 12.48 15.42 10.50
CA GLN A 238 11.31 16.25 10.82
C GLN A 238 11.58 17.76 10.78
N MET A 239 12.69 18.19 10.21
CA MET A 239 12.99 19.60 10.02
C MET A 239 12.29 20.14 8.76
N TRP A 240 11.82 21.37 8.82
CA TRP A 240 11.28 22.03 7.65
C TRP A 240 12.37 22.43 6.68
N GLN A 241 12.19 22.04 5.45
CA GLN A 241 13.01 22.40 4.30
C GLN A 241 12.19 23.24 3.33
N GLU A 242 12.86 24.05 2.52
CA GLU A 242 12.19 24.87 1.48
C GLU A 242 13.04 24.95 0.22
N ASN A 243 12.35 25.12 -0.90
CA ASN A 243 12.92 25.41 -2.21
C ASN A 243 12.18 26.59 -2.83
N ASP A 244 12.90 27.70 -3.04
CA ASP A 244 12.42 28.91 -3.71
C ASP A 244 12.76 28.95 -5.21
N PHE A 245 13.32 27.85 -5.72
CA PHE A 245 13.73 27.67 -7.11
C PHE A 245 14.82 28.63 -7.60
N GLY A 246 15.71 29.07 -6.73
CA GLY A 246 16.98 29.69 -7.11
C GLY A 246 17.83 28.75 -7.99
N GLY A 247 18.91 29.27 -8.58
CA GLY A 247 19.85 28.44 -9.35
C GLY A 247 19.38 28.10 -10.77
N ALA A 248 20.02 27.07 -11.37
CA ALA A 248 19.80 26.66 -12.76
C ALA A 248 18.51 25.83 -12.92
N VAL A 249 18.00 25.79 -14.15
CA VAL A 249 16.90 24.91 -14.57
C VAL A 249 17.28 23.45 -14.38
N ASN A 250 16.39 22.64 -13.85
CA ASN A 250 16.63 21.22 -13.64
C ASN A 250 16.44 20.43 -14.95
N GLN A 251 17.40 19.57 -15.26
CA GLN A 251 17.28 18.67 -16.42
C GLN A 251 16.25 17.55 -16.18
N GLN A 252 16.13 17.10 -14.94
CA GLN A 252 15.20 16.04 -14.51
C GLN A 252 14.44 16.45 -13.26
N ALA A 253 13.37 15.73 -12.94
CA ALA A 253 12.70 15.85 -11.67
C ALA A 253 13.66 15.57 -10.51
N VAL A 254 13.61 16.41 -9.49
CA VAL A 254 14.39 16.23 -8.26
C VAL A 254 13.51 15.49 -7.27
N ASN A 255 13.85 14.24 -7.01
CA ASN A 255 13.18 13.44 -6.01
C ASN A 255 13.45 14.00 -4.61
N ILE A 256 12.40 14.16 -3.82
CA ILE A 256 12.49 14.71 -2.47
C ILE A 256 12.15 13.60 -1.46
N ARG A 257 13.07 13.36 -0.55
CA ARG A 257 12.80 12.52 0.63
C ARG A 257 11.99 13.31 1.67
N ALA A 258 10.72 13.49 1.35
CA ALA A 258 9.79 14.15 2.25
C ALA A 258 9.22 13.14 3.24
N ARG A 259 9.26 13.48 4.53
CA ARG A 259 8.52 12.75 5.55
C ARG A 259 7.01 12.84 5.27
N ASN A 260 6.28 11.81 5.61
CA ASN A 260 4.83 11.72 5.41
C ASN A 260 4.40 11.76 3.93
N ARG A 261 5.31 11.51 2.99
CA ARG A 261 5.02 11.44 1.54
C ARG A 261 4.45 12.74 0.96
N LEU A 262 4.77 13.87 1.57
CA LEU A 262 4.06 15.13 1.40
C LEU A 262 5.02 16.27 1.07
N GLU A 263 4.74 17.01 0.01
CA GLU A 263 5.30 18.34 -0.24
C GLU A 263 4.19 19.37 -0.41
N ILE A 264 4.48 20.63 -0.11
CA ILE A 264 3.49 21.69 -0.06
C ILE A 264 4.04 22.92 -0.78
N MET A 265 3.35 23.34 -1.83
CA MET A 265 3.59 24.64 -2.46
C MET A 265 2.89 25.72 -1.65
N GLN A 266 3.64 26.70 -1.18
CA GLN A 266 3.15 27.91 -0.52
C GLN A 266 2.92 29.01 -1.56
N ALA A 267 1.70 29.58 -1.62
CA ALA A 267 1.34 30.67 -2.50
C ALA A 267 0.68 31.81 -1.68
N GLY A 268 1.47 32.80 -1.31
CA GLY A 268 1.00 33.88 -0.44
C GLY A 268 0.42 33.34 0.88
N ALA A 269 -0.86 33.62 1.15
CA ALA A 269 -1.54 33.16 2.36
C ALA A 269 -2.10 31.72 2.26
N GLY A 270 -2.19 31.16 1.04
CA GLY A 270 -2.69 29.81 0.78
C GLY A 270 -1.59 28.82 0.44
N SER A 271 -1.96 27.56 0.29
CA SER A 271 -1.04 26.50 -0.09
C SER A 271 -1.73 25.35 -0.80
N LEU A 272 -0.95 24.58 -1.55
CA LEU A 272 -1.35 23.38 -2.26
C LEU A 272 -0.41 22.23 -1.85
N ALA A 273 -0.95 21.24 -1.18
CA ALA A 273 -0.18 20.03 -0.88
C ALA A 273 -0.34 18.99 -2.00
N VAL A 274 0.68 18.15 -2.20
CA VAL A 274 0.64 17.00 -3.11
C VAL A 274 1.17 15.75 -2.40
N PHE A 275 0.51 14.62 -2.63
CA PHE A 275 0.86 13.33 -2.06
C PHE A 275 0.32 12.18 -2.93
N PRO A 276 0.89 10.95 -2.83
CA PRO A 276 0.45 9.83 -3.65
C PRO A 276 -0.88 9.22 -3.19
N PRO A 277 -1.72 8.72 -4.09
CA PRO A 277 -2.69 7.66 -3.86
C PRO A 277 -2.26 6.38 -4.64
N PRO A 278 -2.38 5.20 -4.08
CA PRO A 278 -2.77 4.99 -2.70
C PRO A 278 -1.77 5.65 -1.76
N HIS A 279 -2.29 6.19 -0.67
CA HIS A 279 -1.47 6.89 0.30
C HIS A 279 -0.47 5.94 0.98
N LYS A 280 -0.90 4.70 1.19
CA LYS A 280 -0.03 3.57 1.55
C LYS A 280 0.30 2.74 0.32
N PHE A 281 1.40 1.99 0.42
CA PHE A 281 1.81 1.07 -0.64
C PHE A 281 1.89 1.71 -2.03
N PHE A 282 2.30 2.97 -2.08
CA PHE A 282 2.51 3.66 -3.36
C PHE A 282 3.53 2.94 -4.24
N PHE A 283 4.48 2.23 -3.62
CA PHE A 283 5.23 1.18 -4.29
C PHE A 283 4.43 -0.12 -4.22
N ALA A 284 4.51 -0.93 -5.27
CA ALA A 284 3.73 -2.16 -5.39
C ALA A 284 4.19 -3.31 -4.47
N ARG A 285 5.09 -3.06 -3.56
CA ARG A 285 5.52 -3.94 -2.46
C ARG A 285 6.06 -3.10 -1.31
N GLU A 286 6.36 -3.74 -0.23
CA GLU A 286 7.15 -3.17 0.83
C GLU A 286 8.45 -2.65 0.29
N ASN A 287 8.73 -1.42 0.62
CA ASN A 287 9.96 -0.79 0.26
C ASN A 287 10.71 -0.45 1.53
N GLU A 288 11.85 -1.03 1.70
CA GLU A 288 12.72 -0.75 2.82
C GLU A 288 13.37 0.61 2.73
N VAL A 289 13.44 1.13 1.50
CA VAL A 289 13.94 2.47 1.22
C VAL A 289 12.79 3.45 1.24
N ASN A 290 12.68 4.18 2.32
CA ASN A 290 11.67 5.19 2.50
C ASN A 290 12.08 6.52 1.92
N GLY A 291 11.17 7.14 1.25
CA GLY A 291 11.33 8.46 0.69
C GLY A 291 11.35 8.47 -0.83
N GLY A 292 11.21 9.64 -1.39
CA GLY A 292 11.17 9.82 -2.81
C GLY A 292 9.81 9.56 -3.44
N TYR A 293 8.73 9.82 -2.71
CA TYR A 293 7.36 9.76 -3.23
C TYR A 293 6.94 11.02 -3.97
N VAL A 294 7.64 12.13 -3.76
CA VAL A 294 7.31 13.45 -4.33
C VAL A 294 8.52 14.05 -5.03
N TYR A 295 8.25 14.97 -5.94
CA TYR A 295 9.32 15.63 -6.70
C TYR A 295 9.00 17.08 -6.98
N THR A 296 10.05 17.91 -7.09
CA THR A 296 10.01 19.22 -7.70
C THR A 296 10.90 19.28 -8.94
N ARG A 297 10.62 20.26 -9.82
CA ARG A 297 11.48 20.56 -10.96
C ARG A 297 11.37 22.04 -11.31
N LYS A 298 12.50 22.75 -11.34
CA LYS A 298 12.56 24.07 -11.98
C LYS A 298 12.52 23.90 -13.49
N ASP A 299 11.41 24.25 -14.13
CA ASP A 299 11.19 24.06 -15.57
C ASP A 299 11.78 25.20 -16.41
N SER A 300 11.78 26.40 -15.85
CA SER A 300 12.33 27.62 -16.46
C SER A 300 12.70 28.63 -15.36
N ASP A 301 13.22 29.79 -15.73
CA ASP A 301 13.46 30.88 -14.77
C ASP A 301 12.18 31.46 -14.15
N SER A 302 11.02 31.17 -14.72
CA SER A 302 9.73 31.68 -14.27
C SER A 302 8.75 30.60 -13.78
N SER A 303 9.08 29.31 -13.92
CA SER A 303 8.12 28.24 -13.61
C SER A 303 8.76 26.97 -13.09
N PHE A 304 7.98 26.23 -12.29
CA PHE A 304 8.32 24.93 -11.77
C PHE A 304 7.14 23.95 -11.86
N SER A 305 7.43 22.68 -11.67
CA SER A 305 6.47 21.60 -11.51
C SER A 305 6.68 20.85 -10.19
N LEU A 306 5.61 20.22 -9.74
CA LEU A 306 5.60 19.36 -8.56
C LEU A 306 4.63 18.20 -8.76
N GLY A 307 4.84 17.12 -8.01
CA GLY A 307 4.00 15.93 -8.12
C GLY A 307 4.52 14.74 -7.35
N VAL A 308 3.92 13.59 -7.62
CA VAL A 308 4.31 12.31 -7.07
C VAL A 308 5.14 11.51 -8.07
N MET A 309 6.07 10.69 -7.58
CA MET A 309 6.89 9.82 -8.42
C MET A 309 7.28 8.54 -7.70
N GLN A 310 7.40 7.48 -8.48
CA GLN A 310 8.16 6.29 -8.09
C GLN A 310 9.56 6.43 -8.70
N PRO A 311 10.65 6.32 -7.91
CA PRO A 311 12.01 6.38 -8.44
C PRO A 311 12.29 5.15 -9.31
N GLU A 312 13.09 5.33 -10.37
CA GLU A 312 13.54 4.21 -11.21
C GLU A 312 14.57 3.33 -10.50
N ARG A 313 15.23 3.89 -9.50
CA ARG A 313 16.18 3.18 -8.64
C ARG A 313 15.75 3.39 -7.21
N CYS A 314 15.71 2.33 -6.46
CA CYS A 314 15.74 2.41 -5.02
C CYS A 314 17.17 2.75 -4.63
N GLU A 315 17.43 4.02 -4.34
CA GLU A 315 18.78 4.46 -3.98
C GLU A 315 19.19 3.90 -2.63
N GLY A 316 20.31 3.22 -2.66
CA GLY A 316 21.30 3.00 -1.63
C GLY A 316 20.86 3.13 -0.18
N TYR A 317 19.97 2.31 0.25
CA TYR A 317 19.79 1.99 1.66
C TYR A 317 20.53 0.67 1.90
N ASP A 318 21.40 0.66 2.90
CA ASP A 318 21.82 -0.57 3.52
C ASP A 318 20.63 -1.02 4.40
N PRO A 319 19.78 -1.94 3.96
CA PRO A 319 18.59 -2.34 4.71
C PRO A 319 18.95 -2.97 6.05
N TRP A 320 20.22 -3.37 6.20
CA TRP A 320 20.70 -4.14 7.32
C TRP A 320 21.40 -3.30 8.39
N GLY A 321 21.78 -2.04 8.11
CA GLY A 321 22.57 -1.22 9.04
C GLY A 321 23.85 -1.94 9.49
N VAL A 322 24.30 -2.92 8.73
CA VAL A 322 25.42 -3.80 9.06
C VAL A 322 26.73 -3.23 8.55
N SER A 323 27.83 -3.63 9.19
CA SER A 323 29.15 -3.19 8.74
C SER A 323 29.42 -3.61 7.29
N PRO A 324 30.29 -2.87 6.56
CA PRO A 324 30.69 -3.24 5.20
C PRO A 324 31.20 -4.68 5.07
N GLU A 325 31.75 -5.28 6.11
CA GLU A 325 32.23 -6.64 6.08
C GLU A 325 31.08 -7.66 6.13
N VAL A 326 30.04 -7.41 6.92
CA VAL A 326 28.82 -8.23 6.97
C VAL A 326 28.06 -8.07 5.69
N TRP A 327 27.94 -6.84 5.17
CA TRP A 327 27.39 -6.55 3.86
C TRP A 327 28.07 -7.35 2.74
N THR A 328 29.38 -7.39 2.70
CA THR A 328 30.14 -8.14 1.67
C THR A 328 29.85 -9.65 1.73
N ARG A 329 29.57 -10.19 2.89
CA ARG A 329 29.21 -11.60 3.09
C ARG A 329 27.77 -11.92 2.64
N ARG A 330 26.84 -10.99 2.88
CA ARG A 330 25.40 -11.11 2.56
C ARG A 330 25.07 -10.60 1.16
N ALA A 331 25.97 -9.83 0.58
CA ALA A 331 25.78 -9.15 -0.71
C ALA A 331 25.33 -10.06 -1.88
N SER A 332 25.55 -11.36 -1.80
CA SER A 332 25.10 -12.31 -2.82
C SER A 332 23.59 -12.60 -2.78
N THR A 333 22.93 -12.36 -1.63
CA THR A 333 21.49 -12.62 -1.45
C THR A 333 20.68 -11.34 -1.17
N ALA A 334 21.22 -10.42 -0.41
CA ALA A 334 20.55 -9.18 -0.02
C ALA A 334 20.49 -8.11 -1.12
N HIS A 335 21.38 -8.15 -2.10
CA HIS A 335 21.36 -7.21 -3.24
C HIS A 335 20.08 -7.24 -4.04
N SER A 336 19.41 -8.39 -4.10
CA SER A 336 18.13 -8.49 -4.78
C SER A 336 17.01 -7.69 -4.14
N GLN A 337 17.12 -7.38 -2.85
CA GLN A 337 16.07 -6.71 -2.09
C GLN A 337 16.19 -5.18 -2.16
N ALA A 338 17.39 -4.64 -2.00
CA ALA A 338 17.63 -3.20 -2.05
C ALA A 338 17.40 -2.58 -3.44
N GLU A 339 17.46 -3.39 -4.49
CA GLU A 339 17.32 -2.96 -5.88
C GLU A 339 15.93 -3.21 -6.46
N ASN A 340 15.07 -3.88 -5.71
CA ASN A 340 13.72 -4.21 -6.12
C ASN A 340 12.75 -3.05 -5.86
N CYS A 341 12.80 -2.02 -6.68
CA CYS A 341 11.70 -1.07 -6.75
C CYS A 341 10.47 -1.78 -7.26
N ALA A 342 9.42 -1.71 -6.48
CA ALA A 342 8.18 -2.36 -6.79
C ALA A 342 7.54 -1.80 -8.05
N LEU A 343 7.14 -2.69 -8.94
CA LEU A 343 6.47 -2.36 -10.18
C LEU A 343 4.99 -2.73 -10.11
N TYR A 344 4.15 -1.85 -10.62
CA TYR A 344 2.77 -2.21 -10.91
C TYR A 344 2.70 -3.11 -12.13
N ASN A 345 1.77 -4.03 -12.12
CA ASN A 345 1.36 -4.82 -13.27
C ASN A 345 0.39 -4.04 -14.16
N ALA A 346 0.43 -4.29 -15.46
CA ALA A 346 -0.61 -3.85 -16.39
C ALA A 346 -1.04 -5.02 -17.27
N PRO A 347 -1.92 -5.91 -16.77
CA PRO A 347 -2.50 -6.94 -17.61
C PRO A 347 -3.23 -6.34 -18.82
N PRO A 348 -3.19 -6.97 -20.01
CA PRO A 348 -3.82 -6.44 -21.22
C PRO A 348 -5.30 -6.07 -21.01
N GLY A 349 -5.69 -4.90 -21.50
CA GLY A 349 -7.06 -4.39 -21.41
C GLY A 349 -7.47 -3.84 -20.04
N THR A 350 -6.65 -3.95 -19.00
CA THR A 350 -6.96 -3.41 -17.66
C THR A 350 -6.68 -1.91 -17.59
N VAL A 351 -7.61 -1.15 -17.03
CA VAL A 351 -7.48 0.33 -16.89
C VAL A 351 -6.70 0.66 -15.63
N GLN A 352 -5.44 1.04 -15.79
CA GLN A 352 -4.59 1.47 -14.71
C GLN A 352 -4.92 2.92 -14.31
N ARG A 353 -5.04 3.19 -13.00
CA ARG A 353 -5.42 4.49 -12.45
C ARG A 353 -4.19 5.18 -11.81
N MET A 354 -3.37 5.79 -12.64
CA MET A 354 -2.15 6.48 -12.23
C MET A 354 -2.50 7.88 -11.70
N ALA A 355 -2.42 8.08 -10.39
CA ALA A 355 -3.01 9.24 -9.75
C ALA A 355 -2.05 10.05 -8.87
N ALA A 356 -2.44 11.30 -8.59
CA ALA A 356 -1.92 12.15 -7.53
C ALA A 356 -3.07 12.85 -6.81
N TYR A 357 -2.95 13.06 -5.50
CA TYR A 357 -3.83 13.92 -4.73
C TYR A 357 -3.22 15.31 -4.55
N TYR A 358 -4.10 16.31 -4.62
CA TYR A 358 -3.83 17.66 -4.18
C TYR A 358 -4.79 18.05 -3.06
N TYR A 359 -4.28 18.79 -2.09
CA TYR A 359 -5.09 19.38 -1.04
C TYR A 359 -5.01 20.91 -1.16
N LEU A 360 -6.14 21.53 -1.47
CA LEU A 360 -6.24 22.98 -1.66
C LEU A 360 -6.53 23.65 -0.31
N SER A 361 -5.79 24.71 0.00
CA SER A 361 -5.95 25.39 1.29
C SER A 361 -5.82 26.90 1.17
N ALA A 362 -6.71 27.62 1.86
CA ALA A 362 -6.61 29.06 2.08
C ALA A 362 -5.71 29.42 3.27
N THR A 363 -4.92 28.45 3.78
CA THR A 363 -4.00 28.62 4.91
C THR A 363 -2.57 28.30 4.50
N GLY A 364 -1.61 28.73 5.33
CA GLY A 364 -0.20 28.44 5.09
C GLY A 364 0.16 26.97 5.24
N SER A 365 1.35 26.62 4.76
CA SER A 365 1.84 25.26 4.63
C SER A 365 1.80 24.42 5.91
N HIS A 366 2.10 25.00 7.09
CA HIS A 366 2.07 24.28 8.35
C HIS A 366 0.64 23.81 8.73
N ALA A 367 -0.35 24.68 8.57
CA ALA A 367 -1.75 24.31 8.82
C ALA A 367 -2.26 23.31 7.79
N THR A 368 -1.81 23.44 6.54
CA THR A 368 -2.13 22.47 5.48
C THR A 368 -1.51 21.11 5.74
N GLN A 369 -0.27 21.05 6.22
CA GLN A 369 0.30 19.78 6.65
C GLN A 369 -0.56 19.11 7.74
N GLN A 370 -0.93 19.84 8.77
CA GLN A 370 -1.78 19.30 9.84
C GLN A 370 -3.10 18.77 9.30
N ALA A 371 -3.72 19.48 8.36
CA ALA A 371 -4.98 19.04 7.75
C ALA A 371 -4.82 17.77 6.90
N VAL A 372 -3.74 17.66 6.12
CA VAL A 372 -3.44 16.45 5.35
C VAL A 372 -3.11 15.28 6.29
N MET A 373 -2.30 15.52 7.32
CA MET A 373 -1.91 14.48 8.27
C MET A 373 -3.08 13.93 9.10
N ALA A 374 -4.18 14.70 9.24
CA ALA A 374 -5.38 14.21 9.89
C ALA A 374 -6.00 12.99 9.17
N TYR A 375 -5.80 12.87 7.85
CA TYR A 375 -6.29 11.73 7.07
C TYR A 375 -5.62 10.40 7.45
N THR A 376 -4.40 10.45 7.95
CA THR A 376 -3.63 9.28 8.41
C THR A 376 -3.43 9.24 9.92
N HIS A 377 -4.23 10.01 10.67
CA HIS A 377 -4.08 10.16 12.12
C HIS A 377 -2.65 10.54 12.54
N ASP A 378 -2.01 11.45 11.80
CA ASP A 378 -0.60 11.85 11.97
C ASP A 378 0.40 10.69 11.72
N ASP A 379 0.09 9.76 10.80
CA ASP A 379 0.81 8.51 10.56
C ASP A 379 0.92 7.64 11.82
N VAL A 380 -0.16 7.55 12.56
CA VAL A 380 -0.26 6.75 13.79
C VAL A 380 -1.48 5.84 13.69
N TYR A 381 -1.33 4.60 14.08
CA TYR A 381 -2.46 3.68 14.25
C TYR A 381 -3.25 4.10 15.48
N LYS A 382 -4.37 4.78 15.24
CA LYS A 382 -5.22 5.40 16.25
C LYS A 382 -5.72 4.35 17.26
N PRO A 383 -5.60 4.58 18.57
CA PRO A 383 -6.15 3.68 19.58
C PRO A 383 -7.67 3.51 19.43
N VAL A 384 -8.15 2.28 19.44
CA VAL A 384 -9.57 1.92 19.47
C VAL A 384 -9.90 1.26 20.81
N ALA A 385 -10.96 1.70 21.46
CA ALA A 385 -11.35 1.17 22.76
C ALA A 385 -11.65 -0.34 22.68
N GLY A 386 -11.07 -1.13 23.60
CA GLY A 386 -11.21 -2.58 23.62
C GLY A 386 -10.31 -3.33 22.61
N PHE A 387 -9.41 -2.62 21.91
CA PHE A 387 -8.47 -3.22 20.95
C PHE A 387 -7.03 -2.83 21.25
N LYS A 388 -6.11 -3.69 20.80
CA LYS A 388 -4.66 -3.44 20.74
C LYS A 388 -4.17 -3.71 19.33
N THR A 389 -3.23 -2.90 18.89
CA THR A 389 -2.57 -3.06 17.59
C THR A 389 -1.53 -4.16 17.67
N VAL A 390 -1.60 -5.09 16.72
CA VAL A 390 -0.70 -6.24 16.60
C VAL A 390 -0.19 -6.28 15.17
N THR A 391 1.11 -6.38 15.00
CA THR A 391 1.71 -6.54 13.68
C THR A 391 3.02 -7.29 13.79
N GLY A 392 3.53 -7.79 12.68
CA GLY A 392 4.76 -8.57 12.68
C GLY A 392 5.28 -8.85 11.30
N HIS A 393 6.03 -9.91 11.22
CA HIS A 393 6.88 -10.30 10.14
C HIS A 393 8.03 -9.30 9.96
N PHE A 394 8.72 -9.04 11.08
CA PHE A 394 9.86 -8.16 11.07
C PHE A 394 11.14 -8.96 11.32
N HIS A 395 12.01 -8.94 10.34
CA HIS A 395 13.38 -9.46 10.42
C HIS A 395 14.26 -8.32 10.95
N LEU A 396 14.26 -8.14 12.24
CA LEU A 396 14.95 -7.03 12.87
C LEU A 396 16.34 -7.40 13.39
N GLU A 397 16.79 -8.61 13.09
CA GLU A 397 18.09 -9.17 13.45
C GLU A 397 18.40 -9.04 14.96
N LEU A 398 17.37 -9.12 15.79
CA LEU A 398 17.56 -8.98 17.23
C LEU A 398 18.40 -10.13 17.79
N ASN A 399 18.20 -11.34 17.29
CA ASN A 399 19.00 -12.50 17.66
C ASN A 399 20.49 -12.33 17.33
N GLU A 400 20.82 -11.82 16.14
CA GLU A 400 22.20 -11.52 15.75
C GLU A 400 22.80 -10.39 16.58
N MET A 401 22.03 -9.32 16.79
CA MET A 401 22.47 -8.19 17.62
C MET A 401 22.80 -8.65 19.04
N VAL A 402 21.98 -9.51 19.59
CA VAL A 402 22.19 -10.06 20.95
C VAL A 402 23.39 -11.00 20.99
N ARG A 403 23.55 -11.86 19.99
CA ARG A 403 24.72 -12.74 19.87
C ARG A 403 26.02 -11.95 19.81
N ASP A 404 26.05 -10.88 19.01
CA ASP A 404 27.27 -10.10 18.76
C ASP A 404 27.58 -9.09 19.88
N ARG A 405 26.59 -8.53 20.54
CA ARG A 405 26.73 -7.44 21.53
C ARG A 405 26.25 -7.78 22.94
N GLY A 406 25.59 -8.92 23.10
CA GLY A 406 24.94 -9.28 24.37
C GLY A 406 23.68 -8.48 24.65
N THR A 407 23.07 -8.74 25.79
CA THR A 407 21.78 -8.15 26.19
C THR A 407 21.93 -6.91 27.09
N SER A 408 23.13 -6.46 27.41
CA SER A 408 23.37 -5.40 28.41
C SER A 408 23.07 -4.00 27.88
N ASP A 409 23.28 -3.75 26.62
CA ASP A 409 23.14 -2.41 25.97
C ASP A 409 22.30 -2.51 24.70
N LEU A 410 21.02 -2.85 24.88
CA LEU A 410 20.07 -2.99 23.78
C LEU A 410 19.30 -1.70 23.54
N SER A 411 19.56 -1.05 22.42
CA SER A 411 18.85 0.12 21.95
C SER A 411 18.50 -0.01 20.46
N PRO A 412 17.69 -0.99 20.06
CA PRO A 412 17.31 -1.17 18.67
C PRO A 412 16.57 0.06 18.12
N THR A 413 16.94 0.53 16.96
CA THR A 413 16.38 1.74 16.35
C THR A 413 14.89 1.60 15.98
N TRP A 414 14.44 0.40 15.74
CA TRP A 414 13.05 0.08 15.36
C TRP A 414 12.05 0.22 16.53
N VAL A 415 12.48 0.03 17.78
CA VAL A 415 11.57 0.11 18.95
C VAL A 415 10.87 1.48 19.05
N PRO A 416 11.59 2.62 19.02
CA PRO A 416 10.93 3.92 19.01
C PRO A 416 10.07 4.16 17.76
N VAL A 417 10.39 3.56 16.61
CA VAL A 417 9.56 3.64 15.40
C VAL A 417 8.20 3.01 15.64
N PHE A 418 8.14 1.75 16.06
CA PHE A 418 6.88 1.05 16.28
C PHE A 418 6.05 1.65 17.42
N ARG A 419 6.70 2.07 18.51
CA ARG A 419 6.02 2.80 19.59
C ARG A 419 5.42 4.12 19.07
N GLY A 420 6.16 4.85 18.26
CA GLY A 420 5.71 6.10 17.64
C GLY A 420 4.53 5.92 16.70
N LEU A 421 4.44 4.77 16.03
CA LEU A 421 3.31 4.39 15.18
C LEU A 421 2.06 3.95 15.96
N GLY A 422 2.14 3.83 17.28
CA GLY A 422 1.02 3.35 18.10
C GLY A 422 0.85 1.82 18.10
N ILE A 423 1.91 1.07 17.77
CA ILE A 423 1.91 -0.39 17.85
C ILE A 423 2.04 -0.83 19.32
N ASN A 424 1.20 -1.77 19.73
CA ASN A 424 1.20 -2.34 21.06
C ASN A 424 1.92 -3.68 21.15
N ILE A 425 1.83 -4.51 20.10
CA ILE A 425 2.39 -5.86 20.09
C ILE A 425 3.10 -6.06 18.75
N VAL A 426 4.38 -6.39 18.84
CA VAL A 426 5.23 -6.74 17.68
C VAL A 426 5.67 -8.17 17.82
N TYR A 427 5.41 -9.01 16.81
CA TYR A 427 6.03 -10.33 16.72
C TYR A 427 7.11 -10.33 15.66
N LEU A 428 8.27 -10.85 16.05
CA LEU A 428 9.48 -10.87 15.24
C LEU A 428 9.52 -12.12 14.37
N GLY A 429 10.24 -12.04 13.24
CA GLY A 429 10.47 -13.16 12.32
C GLY A 429 11.92 -13.61 12.30
N ASP A 430 12.70 -13.28 13.32
CA ASP A 430 14.11 -13.67 13.42
C ASP A 430 14.23 -15.21 13.36
N PHE A 431 15.42 -15.76 13.16
CA PHE A 431 15.70 -17.17 12.86
C PHE A 431 15.16 -17.68 11.51
N HIS A 432 14.80 -16.77 10.61
CA HIS A 432 14.36 -17.12 9.26
C HIS A 432 15.53 -17.51 8.33
N ASP A 433 16.60 -16.74 8.35
CA ASP A 433 17.74 -16.83 7.42
C ASP A 433 19.07 -16.62 8.14
N ASP A 434 19.13 -16.88 9.37
CA ASP A 434 20.37 -16.85 10.12
C ASP A 434 21.25 -18.06 9.78
N SER A 435 21.23 -18.25 8.49
CA SER A 435 22.29 -18.71 7.58
C SER A 435 23.40 -19.59 8.13
N ASP A 436 23.38 -19.89 9.37
CA ASP A 436 24.11 -21.01 9.84
C ASP A 436 23.20 -22.22 9.60
N GLY A 437 23.36 -22.94 8.51
CA GLY A 437 22.71 -24.23 8.25
C GLY A 437 22.96 -25.24 9.36
N THR A 438 23.41 -24.75 10.50
CA THR A 438 23.64 -25.39 11.78
C THR A 438 22.74 -24.86 12.90
N ASP A 439 21.71 -24.08 12.60
CA ASP A 439 20.72 -23.61 13.61
C ASP A 439 19.91 -24.76 14.24
N ALA A 440 20.40 -25.89 14.03
CA ALA A 440 20.00 -27.16 14.47
C ALA A 440 20.79 -27.64 15.68
N GLY A 441 20.23 -27.57 16.83
CA GLY A 441 20.79 -28.27 17.95
C GLY A 441 21.43 -27.36 19.02
N PRO A 442 22.62 -27.69 19.57
CA PRO A 442 23.07 -27.09 20.83
C PRO A 442 23.30 -25.57 20.82
N LYS A 443 23.55 -24.96 19.67
CA LYS A 443 23.76 -23.52 19.55
C LYS A 443 22.45 -22.74 19.63
N ARG A 444 21.37 -23.26 19.06
CA ARG A 444 20.07 -22.61 19.00
C ARG A 444 19.50 -22.25 20.37
N LEU A 445 19.61 -23.15 21.34
CA LEU A 445 19.04 -22.93 22.68
C LEU A 445 19.66 -21.69 23.40
N PRO A 446 20.99 -21.51 23.42
CA PRO A 446 21.59 -20.29 23.96
C PRO A 446 21.15 -19.03 23.22
N GLU A 447 21.02 -19.08 21.90
CA GLU A 447 20.58 -17.96 21.06
C GLU A 447 19.10 -17.62 21.33
N GLN A 448 18.21 -18.61 21.36
CA GLN A 448 16.82 -18.41 21.76
C GLN A 448 16.69 -17.80 23.15
N LYS A 449 17.50 -18.29 24.11
CA LYS A 449 17.50 -17.74 25.47
C LYS A 449 17.87 -16.25 25.49
N ALA A 450 18.95 -15.89 24.81
CA ALA A 450 19.39 -14.51 24.71
C ALA A 450 18.33 -13.63 23.99
N TYR A 451 17.73 -14.15 22.95
CA TYR A 451 16.63 -13.51 22.21
C TYR A 451 15.39 -13.27 23.09
N PHE A 452 14.98 -14.26 23.90
CA PHE A 452 13.88 -14.12 24.85
C PHE A 452 14.21 -13.08 25.95
N GLU A 453 15.43 -13.09 26.48
CA GLU A 453 15.89 -12.10 27.46
C GLU A 453 15.90 -10.68 26.89
N ALA A 454 16.32 -10.53 25.64
CA ALA A 454 16.30 -9.25 24.92
C ALA A 454 14.87 -8.75 24.70
N SER A 455 14.00 -9.58 24.19
CA SER A 455 12.59 -9.26 23.98
C SER A 455 11.88 -8.86 25.28
N ALA A 456 12.21 -9.54 26.38
CA ALA A 456 11.72 -9.16 27.71
C ALA A 456 12.16 -7.77 28.15
N LYS A 457 13.43 -7.40 27.89
CA LYS A 457 13.95 -6.06 28.20
C LYS A 457 13.33 -4.94 27.37
N LEU A 458 12.98 -5.24 26.11
CA LEU A 458 12.36 -4.28 25.19
C LEU A 458 10.86 -4.12 25.44
N SER A 459 10.25 -5.03 26.19
CA SER A 459 8.82 -5.06 26.48
C SER A 459 8.46 -4.27 27.74
N ASP A 460 7.26 -3.69 27.76
CA ASP A 460 6.66 -3.10 28.96
C ASP A 460 5.12 -3.26 28.96
N LYS A 461 4.43 -2.59 29.85
CA LYS A 461 2.95 -2.67 30.00
C LYS A 461 2.17 -2.15 28.79
N ASN A 462 2.77 -1.43 27.86
CA ASN A 462 2.14 -0.82 26.70
C ASN A 462 2.68 -1.37 25.37
N PHE A 463 3.79 -2.09 25.42
CA PHE A 463 4.50 -2.59 24.23
C PHE A 463 5.12 -3.96 24.52
N LEU A 464 4.65 -4.97 23.83
CA LEU A 464 5.14 -6.34 23.94
C LEU A 464 5.91 -6.70 22.67
N VAL A 465 7.14 -7.15 22.81
CA VAL A 465 7.95 -7.78 21.76
C VAL A 465 7.85 -9.30 21.96
N MET A 466 7.17 -9.97 21.05
CA MET A 466 7.04 -11.42 21.03
C MET A 466 8.18 -11.99 20.18
N PRO A 467 9.09 -12.78 20.78
CA PRO A 467 10.20 -13.40 20.07
C PRO A 467 9.73 -14.65 19.34
N GLU A 468 8.92 -14.43 18.32
CA GLU A 468 8.41 -15.46 17.44
C GLU A 468 9.41 -15.72 16.31
N GLU A 469 9.03 -16.58 15.38
CA GLU A 469 9.92 -17.06 14.35
C GLU A 469 9.17 -17.33 13.04
N GLU A 470 9.76 -16.91 11.93
CA GLU A 470 9.37 -17.37 10.60
C GLU A 470 10.22 -18.58 10.22
N ALA A 471 9.85 -19.74 10.69
CA ALA A 471 10.63 -20.95 10.50
C ALA A 471 10.50 -21.52 9.08
N ASN A 472 11.63 -21.92 8.48
CA ASN A 472 11.67 -22.80 7.31
C ASN A 472 11.38 -24.26 7.75
N ALA A 473 10.16 -24.48 8.27
CA ALA A 473 9.79 -25.74 8.87
C ALA A 473 9.31 -26.77 7.84
N TYR A 474 9.08 -27.99 8.32
CA TYR A 474 8.59 -29.13 7.54
C TYR A 474 7.21 -28.94 6.92
N ILE A 475 6.50 -27.88 7.28
CA ILE A 475 5.18 -27.55 6.78
C ILE A 475 5.25 -26.24 5.99
N ALA A 476 4.61 -26.16 4.87
CA ALA A 476 4.34 -24.94 4.09
C ALA A 476 5.53 -24.01 3.79
N GLY A 477 6.77 -24.35 4.14
CA GLY A 477 7.93 -23.47 4.01
C GLY A 477 7.92 -22.37 5.07
N HIS A 478 8.02 -21.11 4.66
CA HIS A 478 7.97 -19.95 5.55
C HIS A 478 6.66 -19.92 6.34
N THR A 479 6.74 -20.25 7.59
CA THR A 479 5.60 -20.45 8.48
C THR A 479 5.86 -19.80 9.82
N TYR A 480 4.91 -18.99 10.30
CA TYR A 480 4.98 -18.40 11.63
C TYR A 480 4.45 -19.34 12.70
N TYR A 481 5.14 -19.31 13.84
CA TYR A 481 4.73 -19.95 15.08
C TYR A 481 4.47 -18.87 16.10
N MET A 482 3.25 -18.81 16.65
CA MET A 482 2.94 -17.91 17.76
C MET A 482 2.47 -18.73 18.96
N SER A 483 3.17 -18.57 20.06
CA SER A 483 3.00 -19.36 21.27
C SER A 483 2.47 -18.54 22.44
N PRO A 484 1.75 -19.16 23.42
CA PRO A 484 1.23 -18.45 24.60
C PRO A 484 2.29 -17.93 25.58
N LYS A 485 3.54 -18.25 25.34
CA LYS A 485 4.75 -17.84 26.08
C LYS A 485 5.97 -18.21 25.25
N PRO A 486 7.18 -17.68 25.55
CA PRO A 486 8.40 -18.16 24.92
C PRO A 486 8.59 -19.68 25.12
N ILE A 487 8.85 -20.40 24.04
CA ILE A 487 9.02 -21.85 24.04
C ILE A 487 10.32 -22.21 23.32
N TYR A 488 11.13 -23.06 23.95
CA TYR A 488 12.34 -23.58 23.34
C TYR A 488 12.01 -24.74 22.41
N PHE A 489 12.45 -24.69 21.18
CA PHE A 489 12.32 -25.78 20.23
C PHE A 489 13.46 -25.82 19.22
N THR A 490 13.65 -26.96 18.59
CA THR A 490 14.61 -27.20 17.51
C THR A 490 13.87 -27.82 16.31
N HIS A 491 14.27 -27.53 15.08
CA HIS A 491 13.57 -28.02 13.88
C HIS A 491 14.48 -28.42 12.70
N SER A 492 15.68 -28.82 12.95
CA SER A 492 16.78 -28.94 11.99
C SER A 492 16.95 -30.28 11.30
N GLY A 493 15.96 -30.97 10.99
CA GLY A 493 16.00 -32.28 10.34
C GLY A 493 15.29 -33.37 11.15
N PRO A 494 15.10 -34.57 10.58
CA PRO A 494 14.45 -35.65 11.30
C PRO A 494 15.12 -35.89 12.64
N ARG A 495 14.32 -36.10 13.69
CA ARG A 495 14.86 -36.45 15.01
C ARG A 495 15.80 -37.63 14.89
N THR A 496 16.96 -37.54 15.49
CA THR A 496 17.91 -38.68 15.54
C THR A 496 17.29 -39.85 16.31
N ASN A 497 17.73 -41.08 16.00
CA ASN A 497 17.22 -42.28 16.67
C ASN A 497 17.31 -42.11 18.19
N GLY A 498 16.18 -42.26 18.88
CA GLY A 498 16.07 -42.15 20.33
C GLY A 498 15.91 -40.74 20.88
N GLN A 499 15.97 -39.67 20.05
CA GLN A 499 15.67 -38.32 20.52
C GLN A 499 14.17 -38.21 20.83
N PRO A 500 13.78 -37.83 22.05
CA PRO A 500 12.38 -37.64 22.39
C PRO A 500 11.78 -36.42 21.66
N PHE A 501 10.46 -36.36 21.58
CA PHE A 501 9.76 -35.19 21.08
C PHE A 501 9.94 -33.98 22.02
N GLU A 502 9.93 -34.25 23.33
CA GLU A 502 10.19 -33.23 24.35
C GLU A 502 11.24 -33.73 25.33
N GLU A 503 12.09 -32.85 25.82
CA GLU A 503 13.16 -33.14 26.75
C GLU A 503 13.27 -31.99 27.76
N ASN A 504 13.56 -32.33 29.01
CA ASN A 504 13.86 -31.32 30.03
C ASN A 504 15.36 -31.05 30.07
N ILE A 505 15.79 -29.92 29.57
CA ILE A 505 17.20 -29.52 29.48
C ILE A 505 17.53 -28.50 30.57
N ALA A 506 18.58 -28.78 31.35
CA ALA A 506 19.01 -27.91 32.44
C ALA A 506 19.30 -26.47 31.92
N GLY A 507 18.66 -25.48 32.53
CA GLY A 507 18.79 -24.07 32.16
C GLY A 507 17.81 -23.57 31.08
N TYR A 508 17.04 -24.48 30.44
CA TYR A 508 16.05 -24.15 29.41
C TYR A 508 14.64 -24.67 29.75
N GLY A 509 14.53 -25.69 30.63
CA GLY A 509 13.25 -26.35 30.90
C GLY A 509 12.85 -27.29 29.78
N THR A 510 11.57 -27.32 29.44
CA THR A 510 11.06 -28.17 28.35
C THR A 510 11.50 -27.63 27.00
N VAL A 511 12.17 -28.46 26.22
CA VAL A 511 12.60 -28.22 24.85
C VAL A 511 11.90 -29.20 23.92
N TYR A 512 11.32 -28.72 22.85
CA TYR A 512 10.65 -29.53 21.82
C TYR A 512 11.57 -29.77 20.63
N HIS A 513 11.58 -31.00 20.11
CA HIS A 513 12.37 -31.41 18.95
C HIS A 513 11.43 -31.69 17.77
N LEU A 514 11.31 -30.74 16.86
CA LEU A 514 10.41 -30.82 15.71
C LEU A 514 11.17 -31.40 14.51
N GLY A 515 10.95 -32.67 14.21
CA GLY A 515 11.66 -33.40 13.15
C GLY A 515 10.74 -33.91 12.02
N SER A 516 9.45 -33.60 12.09
CA SER A 516 8.45 -34.01 11.11
C SER A 516 7.21 -33.13 11.16
N THR A 517 6.35 -33.23 10.13
CA THR A 517 5.02 -32.60 10.15
C THR A 517 4.15 -33.03 11.31
N ASP A 518 4.25 -34.29 11.73
CA ASP A 518 3.51 -34.82 12.87
C ASP A 518 4.00 -34.22 14.20
N ASP A 519 5.31 -33.97 14.33
CA ASP A 519 5.86 -33.27 15.48
C ASP A 519 5.35 -31.83 15.56
N VAL A 520 5.27 -31.14 14.42
CA VAL A 520 4.74 -29.78 14.38
C VAL A 520 3.25 -29.75 14.76
N LEU A 521 2.45 -30.67 14.23
CA LEU A 521 1.03 -30.79 14.59
C LEU A 521 0.86 -31.11 16.09
N ARG A 522 1.69 -32.01 16.63
CA ARG A 522 1.72 -32.34 18.06
C ARG A 522 2.09 -31.09 18.88
N PHE A 523 3.15 -30.38 18.47
CA PHE A 523 3.61 -29.15 19.12
C PHE A 523 2.50 -28.10 19.21
N MET A 524 1.81 -27.80 18.10
CA MET A 524 0.67 -26.87 18.10
C MET A 524 -0.40 -27.26 19.13
N ASN A 525 -0.75 -28.55 19.18
CA ASN A 525 -1.82 -29.03 20.04
C ASN A 525 -1.43 -29.03 21.52
N GLU A 526 -0.23 -29.43 21.87
CA GLU A 526 0.25 -29.52 23.27
C GLU A 526 0.55 -28.12 23.82
N THR A 527 1.20 -27.28 23.06
CA THR A 527 1.60 -25.93 23.51
C THR A 527 0.49 -24.88 23.34
N LYS A 528 -0.60 -25.19 22.62
CA LYS A 528 -1.63 -24.25 22.21
C LYS A 528 -1.10 -23.13 21.30
N SER A 529 0.00 -23.37 20.62
CA SER A 529 0.52 -22.46 19.60
C SER A 529 -0.40 -22.42 18.37
N ILE A 530 -0.37 -21.32 17.64
CA ILE A 530 -1.03 -21.17 16.33
C ILE A 530 0.04 -21.00 15.25
N LEU A 531 -0.30 -21.40 14.05
CA LEU A 531 0.56 -21.29 12.88
C LEU A 531 -0.19 -20.68 11.72
N TRP A 532 0.55 -19.99 10.86
CA TRP A 532 0.07 -19.51 9.56
C TRP A 532 1.22 -19.47 8.56
N VAL A 533 0.89 -19.55 7.30
CA VAL A 533 1.89 -19.42 6.22
C VAL A 533 2.14 -17.95 5.94
N ALA A 534 3.41 -17.56 5.88
CA ALA A 534 3.81 -16.25 5.44
C ALA A 534 3.62 -16.12 3.91
N HIS A 535 3.18 -14.95 3.45
CA HIS A 535 3.06 -14.57 2.03
C HIS A 535 2.70 -15.71 1.05
N PRO A 536 1.57 -16.43 1.26
CA PRO A 536 1.21 -17.60 0.44
C PRO A 536 0.99 -17.23 -1.05
N ARG A 537 1.34 -18.13 -1.95
CA ARG A 537 1.28 -17.97 -3.41
C ARG A 537 2.13 -16.81 -3.96
N THR A 538 3.23 -16.45 -3.31
CA THR A 538 4.10 -15.37 -3.76
C THR A 538 5.49 -15.82 -4.15
N LYS A 539 6.05 -16.82 -3.48
CA LYS A 539 7.38 -17.36 -3.76
C LYS A 539 7.51 -18.82 -3.29
N SER A 540 8.48 -19.53 -3.84
CA SER A 540 8.68 -20.97 -3.56
C SER A 540 8.97 -21.29 -2.10
N SER A 541 9.60 -20.38 -1.39
CA SER A 541 9.93 -20.55 0.03
C SER A 541 8.68 -20.67 0.92
N ALA A 542 7.60 -19.96 0.55
CA ALA A 542 6.33 -20.05 1.28
C ALA A 542 5.41 -21.17 0.81
N MET A 543 5.73 -21.84 -0.28
CA MET A 543 4.90 -22.84 -0.94
C MET A 543 3.48 -22.34 -1.24
N TYR A 544 2.73 -23.12 -1.99
CA TYR A 544 1.33 -22.80 -2.28
C TYR A 544 0.40 -23.64 -1.38
N PRO A 545 -0.61 -23.04 -0.78
CA PRO A 545 -1.64 -23.78 -0.03
C PRO A 545 -2.26 -24.92 -0.82
N ASP A 546 -2.30 -24.79 -2.14
CA ASP A 546 -2.71 -25.82 -3.09
C ASP A 546 -1.95 -27.15 -2.92
N MET A 547 -0.69 -27.11 -2.47
CA MET A 547 0.16 -28.28 -2.29
C MET A 547 -0.13 -29.06 -1.00
N TYR A 548 -0.70 -28.41 -0.01
CA TYR A 548 -0.86 -28.98 1.34
C TYR A 548 -2.30 -28.86 1.90
N LYS A 549 -3.25 -28.41 1.08
CA LYS A 549 -4.66 -28.24 1.49
C LYS A 549 -5.33 -29.49 2.08
N ASP A 550 -4.83 -30.68 1.73
CA ASP A 550 -5.35 -31.97 2.21
C ASP A 550 -4.52 -32.55 3.36
N LYS A 551 -3.55 -31.82 3.90
CA LYS A 551 -2.69 -32.27 4.99
C LYS A 551 -3.30 -32.00 6.36
N ASP A 552 -3.09 -32.91 7.31
CA ASP A 552 -3.65 -32.83 8.66
C ASP A 552 -3.30 -31.52 9.37
N TYR A 553 -2.07 -31.02 9.21
CA TYR A 553 -1.68 -29.75 9.80
C TYR A 553 -2.45 -28.56 9.21
N PHE A 554 -2.76 -28.54 7.89
CA PHE A 554 -3.58 -27.50 7.28
C PHE A 554 -5.03 -27.58 7.72
N LEU A 555 -5.56 -28.80 7.87
CA LEU A 555 -6.94 -29.04 8.31
C LEU A 555 -7.13 -28.78 9.80
N SER A 556 -6.04 -28.73 10.58
CA SER A 556 -6.06 -28.35 11.99
C SER A 556 -6.61 -26.93 12.18
N ASP A 557 -7.34 -26.72 13.26
CA ASP A 557 -7.84 -25.38 13.62
C ASP A 557 -6.74 -24.47 14.18
N ARG A 558 -5.59 -25.04 14.59
CA ARG A 558 -4.42 -24.27 15.01
C ARG A 558 -3.57 -23.75 13.85
N PHE A 559 -3.75 -24.25 12.63
CA PHE A 559 -3.23 -23.65 11.42
C PHE A 559 -4.26 -22.62 10.95
N ILE A 560 -4.07 -21.35 11.31
CA ILE A 560 -5.12 -20.34 11.23
C ILE A 560 -5.29 -19.68 9.87
N GLY A 561 -4.32 -19.78 8.95
CA GLY A 561 -4.42 -19.20 7.61
C GLY A 561 -3.13 -18.71 7.03
N GLY A 562 -3.11 -17.48 6.57
CA GLY A 562 -1.95 -16.82 5.98
C GLY A 562 -1.82 -15.37 6.37
N SER A 563 -0.69 -14.78 6.06
CA SER A 563 -0.44 -13.37 6.25
C SER A 563 -0.30 -12.64 4.93
N TRP A 564 -0.56 -11.37 5.00
CA TRP A 564 -0.51 -10.47 3.86
C TRP A 564 0.64 -9.49 4.00
N GLU A 565 1.49 -9.47 3.02
CA GLU A 565 2.76 -8.83 3.08
C GLU A 565 2.90 -7.62 2.17
N SER A 566 2.51 -7.67 0.95
CA SER A 566 2.76 -6.56 0.02
C SER A 566 1.66 -6.34 -1.00
N LEU A 567 1.54 -5.12 -1.47
CA LEU A 567 0.49 -4.70 -2.33
C LEU A 567 0.50 -3.29 -2.71
N PRO A 568 -0.38 -2.73 -3.48
CA PRO A 568 -1.10 -3.38 -4.55
C PRO A 568 -0.15 -3.69 -5.71
N VAL A 569 -0.49 -4.67 -6.49
CA VAL A 569 0.31 -5.05 -7.66
C VAL A 569 -0.28 -4.58 -8.98
N ASP A 570 -1.48 -4.04 -8.95
CA ASP A 570 -2.25 -3.64 -10.13
C ASP A 570 -3.20 -2.47 -9.78
N LEU A 571 -3.04 -1.33 -10.45
CA LEU A 571 -3.85 -0.13 -10.22
C LEU A 571 -5.23 -0.16 -10.89
N SER A 572 -5.57 -1.23 -11.60
CA SER A 572 -6.92 -1.44 -12.12
C SER A 572 -7.86 -2.05 -11.07
N GLN A 573 -7.31 -2.64 -10.01
CA GLN A 573 -8.09 -3.30 -8.99
C GLN A 573 -8.57 -2.30 -7.94
N PRO A 574 -9.85 -2.39 -7.56
CA PRO A 574 -10.41 -1.49 -6.55
C PRO A 574 -10.04 -1.86 -5.11
N ARG A 575 -9.35 -3.01 -4.92
CA ARG A 575 -8.89 -3.52 -3.63
C ARG A 575 -7.39 -3.60 -3.60
N LEU A 576 -6.81 -3.50 -2.43
CA LEU A 576 -5.36 -3.53 -2.30
C LEU A 576 -4.76 -4.85 -2.79
N CYS A 577 -5.26 -5.98 -2.45
CA CYS A 577 -4.67 -7.26 -2.79
C CYS A 577 -5.75 -8.30 -3.10
N GLU A 578 -6.25 -8.30 -4.34
CA GLU A 578 -7.39 -9.18 -4.64
C GLU A 578 -7.00 -10.65 -4.73
N VAL A 579 -6.04 -10.98 -5.58
CA VAL A 579 -5.77 -12.39 -5.91
C VAL A 579 -4.85 -13.06 -4.88
N ARG A 580 -3.73 -12.43 -4.55
CA ARG A 580 -2.71 -13.02 -3.68
C ARG A 580 -3.09 -13.08 -2.20
N CYS A 581 -4.00 -12.21 -1.76
CA CYS A 581 -4.40 -12.12 -0.36
C CYS A 581 -5.82 -12.62 -0.18
N PHE A 582 -6.80 -11.83 -0.57
CA PHE A 582 -8.22 -12.18 -0.37
C PHE A 582 -8.60 -13.45 -1.13
N GLY A 583 -8.17 -13.61 -2.40
CA GLY A 583 -8.44 -14.81 -3.18
C GLY A 583 -7.82 -16.07 -2.57
N VAL A 584 -6.57 -16.01 -2.13
CA VAL A 584 -5.91 -17.13 -1.46
C VAL A 584 -6.61 -17.49 -0.14
N ASN A 585 -6.99 -16.47 0.64
CA ASN A 585 -7.69 -16.68 1.90
C ASN A 585 -9.08 -17.29 1.69
N ASP A 586 -9.81 -16.85 0.66
CA ASP A 586 -11.11 -17.41 0.26
C ASP A 586 -10.96 -18.88 -0.13
N ASP A 587 -9.93 -19.24 -0.91
CA ASP A 587 -9.64 -20.63 -1.30
C ASP A 587 -9.31 -21.48 -0.07
N MET A 588 -8.41 -21.03 0.80
CA MET A 588 -8.06 -21.75 2.03
C MET A 588 -9.29 -21.97 2.93
N SER A 589 -10.17 -20.96 3.02
CA SER A 589 -11.42 -21.05 3.79
C SER A 589 -12.42 -22.02 3.16
N ASN A 590 -12.39 -22.17 1.83
CA ASN A 590 -13.22 -23.16 1.14
C ASN A 590 -12.73 -24.59 1.39
N TRP A 591 -11.42 -24.82 1.43
CA TRP A 591 -10.84 -26.15 1.60
C TRP A 591 -10.88 -26.65 3.04
N ALA A 592 -10.60 -25.79 4.02
CA ALA A 592 -10.51 -26.16 5.42
C ALA A 592 -11.88 -26.37 6.08
N PRO A 593 -11.99 -27.19 7.14
CA PRO A 593 -13.22 -27.37 7.92
C PRO A 593 -13.73 -26.07 8.56
N LYS A 594 -12.82 -25.21 9.04
CA LYS A 594 -13.10 -23.88 9.57
C LYS A 594 -12.49 -22.83 8.65
N PRO A 595 -13.09 -21.62 8.56
CA PRO A 595 -12.50 -20.54 7.80
C PRO A 595 -11.07 -20.25 8.24
N LYS A 596 -10.21 -19.87 7.31
CA LYS A 596 -8.83 -19.46 7.51
C LYS A 596 -8.73 -17.94 7.51
N PHE A 597 -7.85 -17.40 8.34
CA PHE A 597 -7.73 -15.95 8.56
C PHE A 597 -6.60 -15.36 7.74
N MET A 598 -6.66 -14.06 7.55
CA MET A 598 -5.65 -13.27 6.87
C MET A 598 -5.14 -12.19 7.82
N LEU A 599 -3.90 -12.34 8.30
CA LEU A 599 -3.23 -11.36 9.11
C LEU A 599 -2.65 -10.25 8.22
N ALA A 600 -2.68 -9.04 8.74
CA ALA A 600 -1.95 -7.92 8.17
C ALA A 600 -0.53 -7.92 8.73
N GLU A 601 0.45 -7.99 7.85
CA GLU A 601 1.88 -8.03 8.20
C GLU A 601 2.69 -7.17 7.24
N GLY A 602 3.98 -6.97 7.57
CA GLY A 602 4.97 -6.44 6.66
C GLY A 602 6.19 -7.34 6.70
N ASP A 603 6.64 -7.92 5.62
CA ASP A 603 7.92 -8.64 5.52
C ASP A 603 9.04 -7.62 5.38
N THR A 604 9.46 -7.06 6.47
CA THR A 604 10.40 -5.94 6.47
C THR A 604 11.54 -6.16 7.46
N TYR A 605 12.62 -5.44 7.22
CA TYR A 605 13.85 -5.52 7.98
C TYR A 605 14.05 -4.25 8.83
N MET A 606 15.22 -4.06 9.40
CA MET A 606 15.53 -2.98 10.33
C MET A 606 14.95 -1.62 9.94
N LYS A 607 14.33 -0.96 10.91
CA LYS A 607 13.75 0.38 10.76
C LYS A 607 14.46 1.39 11.66
N ALA A 608 14.52 2.62 11.17
CA ALA A 608 15.10 3.75 11.88
C ALA A 608 14.10 4.92 11.97
N PRO A 609 14.27 5.85 12.90
CA PRO A 609 13.35 6.97 13.09
C PRO A 609 13.13 7.87 11.87
N GLY A 610 14.04 7.84 10.89
CA GLY A 610 13.91 8.55 9.61
C GLY A 610 13.06 7.85 8.56
N ASP A 611 12.71 6.59 8.78
CA ASP A 611 11.98 5.77 7.81
C ASP A 611 10.48 6.08 7.83
N ASP A 612 9.85 5.98 6.66
CA ASP A 612 8.41 6.15 6.52
C ASP A 612 7.69 4.79 6.64
N THR A 613 7.80 4.20 7.83
CA THR A 613 7.27 2.86 8.09
C THR A 613 5.74 2.80 7.98
N TYR A 614 5.03 3.89 8.29
CA TYR A 614 3.56 3.91 8.19
C TYR A 614 3.05 3.56 6.79
N SER A 615 3.75 3.99 5.75
CA SER A 615 3.33 3.76 4.35
C SER A 615 3.56 2.34 3.84
N SER A 616 4.27 1.50 4.57
CA SER A 616 4.78 0.23 4.06
C SER A 616 4.07 -1.02 4.58
N PHE A 617 3.16 -0.91 5.56
CA PHE A 617 2.43 -2.08 6.06
C PHE A 617 1.04 -1.76 6.62
N ALA A 618 0.23 -2.81 6.81
CA ALA A 618 -1.03 -2.78 7.51
C ALA A 618 -0.91 -3.42 8.89
N VAL A 619 -1.90 -3.25 9.75
CA VAL A 619 -1.89 -3.78 11.11
C VAL A 619 -3.19 -4.52 11.45
N ASN A 620 -3.12 -5.38 12.45
CA ASN A 620 -4.29 -6.01 13.04
C ASN A 620 -4.69 -5.28 14.31
N TYR A 621 -5.97 -5.03 14.48
CA TYR A 621 -6.57 -4.60 15.74
C TYR A 621 -7.20 -5.82 16.42
N LEU A 622 -6.52 -6.34 17.40
CA LEU A 622 -6.97 -7.48 18.19
C LEU A 622 -7.86 -7.01 19.35
N LYS A 623 -9.00 -7.66 19.52
CA LYS A 623 -9.88 -7.40 20.67
C LYS A 623 -9.19 -7.86 21.95
N LEU A 624 -8.66 -6.89 22.68
CA LEU A 624 -7.82 -7.11 23.86
C LEU A 624 -7.86 -5.89 24.77
N ASP A 625 -8.18 -6.06 26.04
CA ASP A 625 -8.31 -4.93 26.98
C ASP A 625 -6.94 -4.39 27.41
N LYS A 626 -5.97 -5.28 27.67
CA LYS A 626 -4.62 -4.88 28.09
C LYS A 626 -3.54 -5.69 27.34
N VAL A 627 -2.40 -5.13 27.17
CA VAL A 627 -1.20 -5.85 26.72
C VAL A 627 -0.68 -6.70 27.87
N PRO A 628 -0.49 -8.01 27.70
CA PRO A 628 0.17 -8.83 28.74
C PRO A 628 1.61 -8.38 28.95
N LEU A 629 2.10 -8.50 30.18
CA LEU A 629 3.53 -8.35 30.44
C LEU A 629 4.28 -9.54 29.84
N PHE A 630 5.57 -9.37 29.56
CA PHE A 630 6.39 -10.42 28.94
C PHE A 630 6.38 -11.74 29.75
N ASN A 631 6.36 -11.66 31.07
CA ASN A 631 6.31 -12.81 31.98
C ASN A 631 4.91 -13.32 32.32
N GLU A 632 3.86 -12.70 31.77
CA GLU A 632 2.48 -13.19 31.86
C GLU A 632 2.20 -14.17 30.71
N SER A 633 1.09 -14.90 30.75
CA SER A 633 0.62 -15.70 29.63
C SER A 633 0.12 -14.82 28.48
N TRP A 634 0.55 -15.11 27.26
CA TRP A 634 0.07 -14.47 26.03
C TRP A 634 -1.15 -15.19 25.44
N SER A 635 -1.73 -16.15 26.15
CA SER A 635 -2.95 -16.85 25.70
C SER A 635 -4.06 -15.89 25.24
N PRO A 636 -4.31 -14.71 25.86
CA PRO A 636 -5.33 -13.80 25.35
C PRO A 636 -5.03 -13.27 23.92
N ILE A 637 -3.75 -13.16 23.55
CA ILE A 637 -3.33 -12.77 22.19
C ILE A 637 -3.54 -13.97 21.24
N VAL A 638 -2.97 -15.11 21.59
CA VAL A 638 -2.99 -16.31 20.74
C VAL A 638 -4.42 -16.79 20.48
N GLU A 639 -5.25 -16.91 21.54
CA GLU A 639 -6.64 -17.35 21.40
C GLU A 639 -7.51 -16.26 20.71
N GLY A 640 -7.23 -14.97 20.95
CA GLY A 640 -7.92 -13.90 20.25
C GLY A 640 -7.70 -13.93 18.74
N ILE A 641 -6.47 -14.23 18.29
CA ILE A 641 -6.14 -14.44 16.89
C ILE A 641 -6.75 -15.77 16.37
N HIS A 642 -6.60 -16.87 17.13
CA HIS A 642 -7.18 -18.17 16.81
C HIS A 642 -8.70 -18.12 16.59
N ASP A 643 -9.39 -17.28 17.33
CA ASP A 643 -10.84 -17.13 17.27
C ASP A 643 -11.32 -16.08 16.25
N GLY A 644 -10.38 -15.42 15.55
CA GLY A 644 -10.69 -14.37 14.57
C GLY A 644 -11.24 -13.09 15.17
N ASN A 645 -10.95 -12.82 16.45
CA ASN A 645 -11.41 -11.62 17.18
C ASN A 645 -10.54 -10.38 16.85
N PHE A 646 -10.26 -10.18 15.57
CA PHE A 646 -9.45 -9.06 15.09
C PHE A 646 -9.90 -8.63 13.70
N PHE A 647 -9.48 -7.42 13.31
CA PHE A 647 -9.59 -6.93 11.93
C PHE A 647 -8.25 -6.41 11.43
N GLY A 648 -8.02 -6.55 10.14
CA GLY A 648 -6.88 -5.92 9.47
C GLY A 648 -7.26 -4.56 8.91
N THR A 649 -6.32 -3.62 8.88
CA THR A 649 -6.54 -2.27 8.34
C THR A 649 -5.23 -1.61 7.90
N THR A 650 -5.33 -0.72 6.92
CA THR A 650 -4.26 0.21 6.58
C THR A 650 -4.12 1.36 7.59
N GLY A 651 -5.14 1.60 8.43
CA GLY A 651 -5.14 2.61 9.49
C GLY A 651 -6.23 3.68 9.36
N GLU A 652 -6.71 3.95 8.16
CA GLU A 652 -7.64 5.03 7.83
C GLU A 652 -9.11 4.65 8.07
N ILE A 653 -9.40 3.33 8.07
CA ILE A 653 -10.72 2.76 8.35
C ILE A 653 -10.60 1.83 9.56
N LEU A 654 -11.42 2.05 10.59
CA LEU A 654 -11.37 1.32 11.84
C LEU A 654 -12.75 0.76 12.20
N PHE A 655 -12.82 -0.54 12.51
CA PHE A 655 -14.04 -1.18 12.99
C PHE A 655 -14.20 -0.99 14.51
N HIS A 656 -15.43 -0.69 14.94
CA HIS A 656 -15.79 -0.65 16.37
C HIS A 656 -16.58 -1.86 16.81
N ASN A 657 -17.48 -2.36 15.93
CA ASN A 657 -18.25 -3.57 16.19
C ASN A 657 -18.67 -4.22 14.88
N TRP A 658 -18.97 -5.50 14.94
CA TRP A 658 -19.51 -6.29 13.83
C TRP A 658 -20.18 -7.56 14.32
N GLY A 659 -21.02 -8.14 13.46
CA GLY A 659 -21.69 -9.41 13.74
C GLY A 659 -22.72 -9.82 12.71
N ILE A 660 -23.36 -10.96 12.96
CA ILE A 660 -24.46 -11.47 12.17
C ILE A 660 -25.68 -11.57 13.07
N GLU A 661 -26.77 -10.93 12.67
CA GLU A 661 -28.08 -11.03 13.31
C GLU A 661 -29.01 -11.92 12.48
N GLY A 662 -29.90 -12.66 13.13
CA GLY A 662 -30.83 -13.57 12.45
C GLY A 662 -30.17 -14.89 12.03
N SER A 663 -30.84 -15.64 11.15
CA SER A 663 -30.34 -16.92 10.62
C SER A 663 -30.95 -17.24 9.26
N GLY A 664 -30.27 -18.08 8.48
CA GLY A 664 -30.70 -18.52 7.14
C GLY A 664 -30.97 -17.34 6.22
N ALA A 665 -32.12 -17.37 5.52
CA ALA A 665 -32.50 -16.32 4.56
C ALA A 665 -32.83 -14.95 5.18
N LYS A 666 -32.91 -14.86 6.53
CA LYS A 666 -33.15 -13.61 7.26
C LYS A 666 -31.91 -13.05 7.94
N SER A 667 -30.74 -13.51 7.57
CA SER A 667 -29.49 -13.02 8.14
C SER A 667 -29.20 -11.59 7.71
N VAL A 668 -28.66 -10.80 8.65
CA VAL A 668 -28.22 -9.42 8.43
C VAL A 668 -26.80 -9.30 8.96
N TYR A 669 -25.85 -8.93 8.10
CA TYR A 669 -24.52 -8.56 8.54
C TYR A 669 -24.51 -7.13 9.06
N THR A 670 -23.96 -6.92 10.24
CA THR A 670 -23.86 -5.60 10.88
C THR A 670 -22.41 -5.24 11.09
N ALA A 671 -22.06 -3.97 10.88
CA ALA A 671 -20.75 -3.43 11.22
C ALA A 671 -20.86 -1.92 11.44
N THR A 672 -19.97 -1.37 12.27
CA THR A 672 -19.81 0.09 12.43
C THR A 672 -18.34 0.42 12.30
N ILE A 673 -18.05 1.42 11.47
CA ILE A 673 -16.70 1.92 11.21
C ILE A 673 -16.61 3.42 11.47
N GLU A 674 -15.41 3.90 11.74
CA GLU A 674 -14.99 5.27 11.48
C GLU A 674 -13.97 5.27 10.33
N TYR A 675 -13.86 6.39 9.63
CA TYR A 675 -12.99 6.53 8.46
C TYR A 675 -12.57 7.99 8.25
N THR A 676 -11.48 8.19 7.52
CA THR A 676 -10.92 9.53 7.24
C THR A 676 -11.12 9.96 5.79
N PHE A 677 -10.73 9.16 4.81
CA PHE A 677 -11.00 9.47 3.40
C PHE A 677 -12.46 9.16 3.02
N PRO A 678 -13.05 9.86 2.04
CA PRO A 678 -14.36 9.47 1.49
C PRO A 678 -14.36 8.01 1.04
N LEU A 679 -15.35 7.24 1.45
CA LEU A 679 -15.43 5.81 1.13
C LEU A 679 -15.78 5.57 -0.34
N ASP A 680 -15.31 4.47 -0.87
CA ASP A 680 -15.61 4.03 -2.24
C ASP A 680 -16.70 2.96 -2.25
N PHE A 681 -16.46 1.85 -1.55
CA PHE A 681 -17.46 0.79 -1.40
C PHE A 681 -17.17 -0.09 -0.18
N ALA A 682 -18.19 -0.86 0.20
CA ALA A 682 -18.05 -2.00 1.09
C ALA A 682 -18.41 -3.27 0.34
N GLU A 683 -17.86 -4.40 0.75
CA GLU A 683 -18.19 -5.71 0.21
C GLU A 683 -18.50 -6.72 1.30
N LEU A 684 -19.59 -7.43 1.11
CA LEU A 684 -19.93 -8.64 1.84
C LEU A 684 -19.65 -9.82 0.91
N VAL A 685 -18.72 -10.68 1.31
CA VAL A 685 -18.27 -11.84 0.52
C VAL A 685 -18.63 -13.11 1.28
N TRP A 686 -19.16 -14.12 0.60
CA TRP A 686 -19.53 -15.40 1.20
C TRP A 686 -19.25 -16.57 0.26
N SER A 687 -19.20 -17.75 0.82
CA SER A 687 -19.05 -18.99 0.03
C SER A 687 -19.87 -20.14 0.63
N ASP A 688 -20.24 -21.07 -0.22
CA ASP A 688 -20.81 -22.37 0.14
C ASP A 688 -19.73 -23.46 0.35
N GLY A 689 -18.46 -23.08 0.24
CA GLY A 689 -17.29 -23.96 0.29
C GLY A 689 -16.73 -24.33 -1.08
N ALA A 690 -17.42 -23.95 -2.16
CA ALA A 690 -16.99 -24.18 -3.54
C ALA A 690 -16.97 -22.88 -4.35
N LYS A 691 -18.03 -22.07 -4.24
CA LYS A 691 -18.17 -20.83 -4.99
C LYS A 691 -18.19 -19.63 -4.07
N VAL A 692 -17.36 -18.66 -4.42
CA VAL A 692 -17.32 -17.35 -3.75
C VAL A 692 -18.25 -16.40 -4.50
N ASP A 693 -19.18 -15.79 -3.77
CA ASP A 693 -20.06 -14.73 -4.26
C ASP A 693 -19.88 -13.46 -3.41
N ARG A 694 -20.26 -12.31 -3.94
CA ARG A 694 -20.13 -11.03 -3.23
C ARG A 694 -21.27 -10.05 -3.51
N LYS A 695 -21.53 -9.20 -2.55
CA LYS A 695 -22.41 -8.04 -2.66
C LYS A 695 -21.62 -6.77 -2.42
N ILE A 696 -21.57 -5.92 -3.44
CA ILE A 696 -20.95 -4.60 -3.34
C ILE A 696 -21.98 -3.58 -2.88
N VAL A 697 -21.62 -2.79 -1.88
CA VAL A 697 -22.38 -1.64 -1.41
C VAL A 697 -21.60 -0.39 -1.75
N LYS A 698 -22.12 0.38 -2.69
CA LYS A 698 -21.49 1.64 -3.12
C LYS A 698 -21.59 2.69 -2.01
N LEU A 699 -20.50 3.42 -1.75
CA LEU A 699 -20.38 4.39 -0.66
C LEU A 699 -19.89 5.78 -1.14
N THR A 700 -20.03 6.07 -2.42
CA THR A 700 -19.61 7.34 -3.02
C THR A 700 -20.40 8.56 -2.54
N ASP A 701 -21.43 8.34 -1.71
CA ASP A 701 -22.23 9.36 -1.01
C ASP A 701 -21.68 9.73 0.39
N THR A 702 -20.41 9.45 0.65
CA THR A 702 -19.75 9.78 1.94
C THR A 702 -18.79 10.95 1.79
N THR A 703 -18.76 11.79 2.81
CA THR A 703 -17.74 12.86 2.97
C THR A 703 -16.54 12.31 3.75
N ALA A 704 -15.45 13.07 3.81
CA ALA A 704 -14.32 12.72 4.67
C ALA A 704 -14.66 12.79 6.16
N PHE A 705 -13.93 12.08 7.00
CA PHE A 705 -14.02 12.08 8.47
C PHE A 705 -15.41 11.73 9.00
N GLY A 706 -15.83 10.49 8.78
CA GLY A 706 -17.15 10.04 9.15
C GLY A 706 -17.20 8.77 9.97
N THR A 707 -18.40 8.43 10.39
CA THR A 707 -18.77 7.14 10.97
C THR A 707 -19.91 6.54 10.14
N LYS A 708 -19.86 5.25 9.85
CA LYS A 708 -20.93 4.59 9.10
C LYS A 708 -21.28 3.25 9.74
N SER A 709 -22.59 3.03 9.90
CA SER A 709 -23.13 1.72 10.30
C SER A 709 -23.74 1.01 9.12
N PHE A 710 -23.47 -0.28 9.02
CA PHE A 710 -23.97 -1.17 7.99
C PHE A 710 -25.00 -2.13 8.57
N ARG A 711 -26.03 -2.40 7.80
CA ARG A 711 -27.02 -3.46 7.98
C ARG A 711 -27.29 -4.07 6.62
N ILE A 712 -26.59 -5.15 6.30
CA ILE A 712 -26.61 -5.76 4.95
C ILE A 712 -27.36 -7.09 5.02
N PRO A 713 -28.59 -7.17 4.50
CA PRO A 713 -29.31 -8.44 4.39
C PRO A 713 -28.60 -9.38 3.41
N PHE A 714 -28.46 -10.65 3.80
CA PHE A 714 -27.97 -11.72 2.95
C PHE A 714 -28.60 -13.05 3.33
N ASP A 715 -28.67 -13.98 2.37
CA ASP A 715 -29.14 -15.33 2.64
C ASP A 715 -27.94 -16.20 3.07
N ALA A 716 -27.94 -16.57 4.33
CA ALA A 716 -26.93 -17.43 4.92
C ALA A 716 -27.19 -18.94 4.71
N THR A 717 -28.33 -19.31 4.12
CA THR A 717 -28.71 -20.72 3.91
C THR A 717 -27.69 -21.43 3.03
N GLY A 718 -27.12 -22.51 3.52
CA GLY A 718 -26.10 -23.30 2.81
C GLY A 718 -24.76 -22.61 2.60
N LYS A 719 -24.52 -21.47 3.25
CA LYS A 719 -23.22 -20.82 3.22
C LYS A 719 -22.31 -21.41 4.28
N LYS A 720 -21.02 -21.53 3.95
CA LYS A 720 -19.97 -22.02 4.84
C LYS A 720 -19.37 -20.90 5.67
N TRP A 721 -19.08 -19.76 5.01
CA TRP A 721 -18.49 -18.60 5.65
C TRP A 721 -18.91 -17.28 4.98
N VAL A 722 -18.73 -16.19 5.73
CA VAL A 722 -18.93 -14.82 5.26
C VAL A 722 -17.83 -13.91 5.83
N ARG A 723 -17.36 -12.93 5.03
CA ARG A 723 -16.46 -11.86 5.46
C ARG A 723 -16.90 -10.50 4.94
N PHE A 724 -16.40 -9.43 5.54
CA PHE A 724 -16.75 -8.07 5.19
C PHE A 724 -15.50 -7.20 5.08
N ALA A 725 -15.48 -6.26 4.14
CA ALA A 725 -14.42 -5.28 3.97
C ALA A 725 -14.97 -3.93 3.50
N VAL A 726 -14.24 -2.86 3.77
CA VAL A 726 -14.56 -1.49 3.34
C VAL A 726 -13.32 -0.85 2.74
N TRP A 727 -13.51 -0.10 1.66
CA TRP A 727 -12.45 0.53 0.87
C TRP A 727 -12.78 2.00 0.64
N ASP A 728 -11.75 2.85 0.64
CA ASP A 728 -11.89 4.29 0.44
C ASP A 728 -11.34 4.78 -0.90
N SER A 729 -11.47 6.08 -1.14
CA SER A 729 -11.05 6.71 -2.38
C SER A 729 -9.54 6.85 -2.55
N ALA A 730 -8.77 6.66 -1.50
CA ALA A 730 -7.30 6.64 -1.55
C ALA A 730 -6.73 5.24 -1.81
N GLY A 731 -7.60 4.21 -1.85
CA GLY A 731 -7.20 2.81 -2.00
C GLY A 731 -6.87 2.13 -0.68
N ASP A 732 -7.12 2.79 0.44
CA ASP A 732 -6.95 2.22 1.77
C ASP A 732 -8.16 1.36 2.16
N GLY A 733 -7.99 0.46 3.14
CA GLY A 733 -9.05 -0.46 3.48
C GLY A 733 -8.96 -1.08 4.87
N ALA A 734 -10.09 -1.65 5.28
CA ALA A 734 -10.17 -2.50 6.46
C ALA A 734 -11.03 -3.74 6.18
N TRP A 735 -10.64 -4.86 6.78
CA TRP A 735 -11.31 -6.15 6.54
C TRP A 735 -11.45 -6.97 7.82
N LEU A 736 -12.57 -7.63 7.91
CA LEU A 736 -12.90 -8.58 8.97
C LEU A 736 -12.58 -10.00 8.54
N GLN A 737 -12.25 -10.84 9.49
CA GLN A 737 -11.96 -12.24 9.25
C GLN A 737 -13.22 -13.00 8.81
N PRO A 738 -13.08 -14.05 7.98
CA PRO A 738 -14.22 -14.87 7.61
C PRO A 738 -14.79 -15.61 8.84
N VAL A 739 -16.10 -15.53 8.98
CA VAL A 739 -16.87 -16.15 10.07
C VAL A 739 -17.65 -17.31 9.52
N ALA A 740 -17.60 -18.47 10.21
CA ALA A 740 -18.46 -19.61 9.86
C ALA A 740 -19.93 -19.25 10.03
N VAL A 741 -20.74 -19.57 9.04
CA VAL A 741 -22.19 -19.38 9.09
C VAL A 741 -22.86 -20.62 9.66
N LYS A 742 -23.75 -20.43 10.64
CA LYS A 742 -24.52 -21.49 11.29
C LYS A 742 -25.90 -21.70 10.65
#